data_be0978e8611e82b0e72e648a4f2b6fcc
#
_entry.id   be0978e8611e82b0e72e648a4f2b6fcc
#
_cell.length_a   1.000
_cell.length_b   1.000
_cell.length_c   1.000
_cell.angle_alpha   90.00
_cell.angle_beta   90.00
_cell.angle_gamma   90.00
#
_symmetry.space_group_name_H-M   'P 1'
#
loop_
_entity.id
_entity.type
_entity.pdbx_description
1 polymer ?
#
loop_
_entity_poly.entity_id
_entity_poly.type
_entity_poly.pdbx_seq_one_letter_code
_entity_poly.pdbx_strand_id
1 'polypeptide(L)'
;MLAPYPGATPEQIEALVARPIEQELRTIAEIDVLESTSRQGIAVLSLELSDAVTNVTPVWSRVRDKLSDVAPSLPEGVQTPELLDDRGYAFSIVAALRWTLDTPPNPQLMERYAERLEDQLRQVAGTEYTHRFGVAGEQVEVMVDPLELNALGLSVGQLAGAIEASDGRRTAGEVVTQGHRLTVGLSGEFDALDRLREINVTTQQGQSVKLGEIAELRRGVQDPPSAVALLNGERAVFVGARMVPGQRIDAWVERAQAQLAAFDDELPIGLAVEEVFEQASYTNQRLSDVAISLLMGLVLVVAILFLTMGWRSALTVGLAIPATTLLTLALFKPLGMEIHQMSIIGIIVALGLMVDNAIVMTNALRERFLQGDSALAATRDALRHLAVPLLASTLTTILAFMPIVLMPGPAGEFVGPLAMAVMVALVSSYLISLLLVPALSPMLLAKVAAKPPAPRDNIMKRAFRGTIRSTLRHPVAAMVVTLCVPVGGIALMPTLDVAFFPLADRDQFHIEVRLPAASSIAKTEALAHEVESMVRELPGVVRVSSFIGESAPMMYYNVLTNEDNNPAFLHLIVDTVSLEATNQQVPGLQQSLDKRFPQAQSVVRKYEQGSPFKAPIELRVYGDDLEVLSSLGLELAGLMHQLPQVTHVRAGMQRDLPRLVLDVDHTALSDAGLTTQSLAEQVGAALSGQPAGMLLEDTQQLPIRVRYADGWRTDAEQLAALRLVSDQVAEGLPLAAVAESYLAPSWSVITRRNAERVQLVQGYLVADALPAVSMAQLDAKLQAALENGELTLPAGYRIETGGEAAERDEAVGKLLASVVLLVIAMVATVVLAFNSFRRAAIVFIAGAQAMGMGIVALLMSGHAFGFVIIVGIMGLVGVAINATIIIVAAFDDDPAARQGDMDAMLAVISGPTSRHIVSTTITTFAGLIPLMVAAGGLWPPFAQTVGFGLLLATLVSFFFTPALYRLWVASSGGEGSQT
;
A
#
# COMPACT_ATOMS: atom_id res chain seq x y z
N MET A 1 9.31 -12.01 -8.12
CA MET A 1 10.32 -12.92 -8.67
C MET A 1 9.83 -13.42 -10.03
N LEU A 2 10.71 -13.43 -11.02
CA LEU A 2 10.40 -13.83 -12.39
C LEU A 2 11.28 -15.02 -12.79
N ALA A 3 10.70 -16.04 -13.42
CA ALA A 3 11.43 -17.18 -13.95
C ALA A 3 10.92 -17.50 -15.38
N PRO A 4 11.51 -16.89 -16.44
CA PRO A 4 11.09 -17.09 -17.79
C PRO A 4 11.49 -18.47 -18.32
N TYR A 5 10.56 -19.11 -19.03
CA TYR A 5 10.78 -20.37 -19.78
C TYR A 5 10.06 -20.28 -21.14
N PRO A 6 10.67 -19.60 -22.12
CA PRO A 6 10.03 -19.30 -23.39
C PRO A 6 9.47 -20.55 -24.09
N GLY A 7 8.23 -20.48 -24.59
CA GLY A 7 7.57 -21.57 -25.30
C GLY A 7 6.88 -22.61 -24.42
N ALA A 8 7.12 -22.60 -23.09
CA ALA A 8 6.47 -23.54 -22.19
C ALA A 8 5.02 -23.17 -21.91
N THR A 9 4.15 -24.18 -21.72
CA THR A 9 2.75 -23.99 -21.35
C THR A 9 2.61 -23.70 -19.85
N PRO A 10 1.49 -23.12 -19.40
CA PRO A 10 1.24 -22.89 -17.98
C PRO A 10 1.37 -24.13 -17.11
N GLU A 11 0.96 -25.30 -17.62
CA GLU A 11 1.11 -26.58 -16.91
C GLU A 11 2.58 -27.01 -16.79
N GLN A 12 3.38 -26.79 -17.85
CA GLN A 12 4.82 -27.06 -17.81
C GLN A 12 5.52 -26.09 -16.86
N ILE A 13 5.15 -24.79 -16.90
CA ILE A 13 5.67 -23.77 -15.98
C ILE A 13 5.33 -24.15 -14.54
N GLU A 14 4.08 -24.53 -14.26
CA GLU A 14 3.68 -24.97 -12.92
C GLU A 14 4.54 -26.14 -12.44
N ALA A 15 4.60 -27.20 -13.25
CA ALA A 15 5.20 -28.47 -12.84
C ALA A 15 6.73 -28.43 -12.76
N LEU A 16 7.38 -27.74 -13.72
CA LEU A 16 8.83 -27.81 -13.93
C LEU A 16 9.60 -26.60 -13.37
N VAL A 17 8.91 -25.48 -13.16
CA VAL A 17 9.55 -24.23 -12.71
C VAL A 17 8.97 -23.77 -11.38
N ALA A 18 7.65 -23.48 -11.31
CA ALA A 18 7.05 -22.89 -10.13
C ALA A 18 7.11 -23.83 -8.92
N ARG A 19 6.69 -25.09 -9.05
CA ARG A 19 6.69 -26.06 -7.94
C ARG A 19 8.07 -26.34 -7.36
N PRO A 20 9.15 -26.59 -8.12
CA PRO A 20 10.50 -26.72 -7.57
C PRO A 20 10.94 -25.49 -6.78
N ILE A 21 10.68 -24.30 -7.30
CA ILE A 21 11.01 -23.03 -6.61
C ILE A 21 10.19 -22.88 -5.32
N GLU A 22 8.87 -23.13 -5.37
CA GLU A 22 8.01 -23.10 -4.18
C GLU A 22 8.49 -24.04 -3.07
N GLN A 23 8.92 -25.26 -3.42
CA GLN A 23 9.39 -26.24 -2.46
C GLN A 23 10.62 -25.76 -1.69
N GLU A 24 11.57 -25.14 -2.38
CA GLU A 24 12.77 -24.58 -1.74
C GLU A 24 12.45 -23.34 -0.89
N LEU A 25 11.63 -22.43 -1.39
CA LEU A 25 11.31 -21.19 -0.69
C LEU A 25 10.46 -21.42 0.58
N ARG A 26 9.60 -22.43 0.58
CA ARG A 26 8.80 -22.80 1.78
C ARG A 26 9.63 -23.34 2.94
N THR A 27 10.92 -23.60 2.75
CA THR A 27 11.85 -23.90 3.85
C THR A 27 12.18 -22.66 4.69
N ILE A 28 11.86 -21.47 4.22
CA ILE A 28 12.06 -20.19 4.92
C ILE A 28 10.81 -19.88 5.75
N ALA A 29 10.92 -20.03 7.08
CA ALA A 29 9.78 -19.88 8.00
C ALA A 29 9.18 -18.47 8.06
N GLU A 30 9.91 -17.45 7.63
CA GLU A 30 9.51 -16.06 7.61
C GLU A 30 8.65 -15.68 6.40
N ILE A 31 8.46 -16.57 5.43
CA ILE A 31 7.52 -16.38 4.33
C ILE A 31 6.13 -16.81 4.81
N ASP A 32 5.20 -15.86 4.85
CA ASP A 32 3.81 -16.10 5.24
C ASP A 32 2.95 -16.51 4.05
N VAL A 33 3.06 -15.75 2.95
CA VAL A 33 2.36 -16.03 1.71
C VAL A 33 3.36 -16.22 0.56
N LEU A 34 3.22 -17.35 -0.12
CA LEU A 34 3.91 -17.65 -1.37
C LEU A 34 2.86 -17.92 -2.43
N GLU A 35 2.68 -16.98 -3.36
CA GLU A 35 1.78 -17.15 -4.48
C GLU A 35 2.55 -17.22 -5.79
N SER A 36 2.29 -18.26 -6.59
CA SER A 36 2.86 -18.43 -7.93
C SER A 36 1.78 -18.34 -8.99
N THR A 37 2.09 -17.63 -10.07
CA THR A 37 1.27 -17.47 -11.25
C THR A 37 2.04 -18.02 -12.45
N SER A 38 1.61 -19.13 -12.98
CA SER A 38 2.18 -19.77 -14.18
C SER A 38 1.41 -19.30 -15.41
N ARG A 39 2.07 -18.55 -16.28
CA ARG A 39 1.57 -18.08 -17.58
C ARG A 39 2.36 -18.72 -18.70
N GLN A 40 1.93 -18.56 -19.95
CA GLN A 40 2.72 -19.01 -21.09
C GLN A 40 4.11 -18.34 -21.08
N GLY A 41 5.15 -19.17 -21.03
CA GLY A 41 6.53 -18.75 -21.10
C GLY A 41 7.15 -18.16 -19.83
N ILE A 42 6.40 -18.01 -18.70
CA ILE A 42 6.93 -17.38 -17.49
C ILE A 42 6.22 -17.87 -16.22
N ALA A 43 7.01 -18.10 -15.14
CA ALA A 43 6.51 -18.15 -13.77
C ALA A 43 6.75 -16.82 -13.08
N VAL A 44 5.69 -16.27 -12.48
CA VAL A 44 5.75 -15.07 -11.62
C VAL A 44 5.43 -15.51 -10.20
N LEU A 45 6.36 -15.30 -9.25
CA LEU A 45 6.13 -15.64 -7.86
C LEU A 45 6.14 -14.37 -7.00
N SER A 46 5.12 -14.23 -6.17
CA SER A 46 4.97 -13.16 -5.19
C SER A 46 5.20 -13.73 -3.79
N LEU A 47 6.09 -13.11 -3.02
CA LEU A 47 6.41 -13.50 -1.66
C LEU A 47 6.00 -12.40 -0.70
N GLU A 48 5.29 -12.77 0.35
CA GLU A 48 4.93 -11.90 1.44
C GLU A 48 5.57 -12.44 2.72
N LEU A 49 6.31 -11.58 3.41
CA LEU A 49 6.97 -11.95 4.65
C LEU A 49 6.02 -11.77 5.83
N SER A 50 6.22 -12.60 6.86
CA SER A 50 5.47 -12.47 8.11
C SER A 50 5.69 -11.09 8.75
N ASP A 51 4.63 -10.49 9.28
CA ASP A 51 4.66 -9.22 10.01
C ASP A 51 5.60 -9.19 11.22
N ALA A 52 6.01 -10.35 11.73
CA ALA A 52 6.98 -10.45 12.80
C ALA A 52 8.42 -10.10 12.37
N VAL A 53 8.67 -10.02 11.07
CA VAL A 53 9.99 -9.74 10.51
C VAL A 53 10.24 -8.23 10.51
N THR A 54 11.10 -7.77 11.41
CA THR A 54 11.50 -6.35 11.50
C THR A 54 12.71 -6.00 10.62
N ASN A 55 13.56 -6.99 10.30
CA ASN A 55 14.71 -6.82 9.40
C ASN A 55 14.56 -7.79 8.21
N VAL A 56 14.17 -7.26 7.07
CA VAL A 56 13.87 -8.04 5.86
C VAL A 56 15.12 -8.44 5.08
N THR A 57 16.22 -7.68 5.16
CA THR A 57 17.44 -7.89 4.36
C THR A 57 18.04 -9.30 4.50
N PRO A 58 18.19 -9.87 5.71
CA PRO A 58 18.68 -11.24 5.85
C PRO A 58 17.75 -12.30 5.27
N VAL A 59 16.43 -12.03 5.26
CA VAL A 59 15.45 -12.95 4.68
C VAL A 59 15.57 -12.95 3.17
N TRP A 60 15.63 -11.78 2.53
CA TRP A 60 15.85 -11.66 1.08
C TRP A 60 17.18 -12.27 0.64
N SER A 61 18.24 -12.17 1.46
CA SER A 61 19.50 -12.85 1.17
C SER A 61 19.33 -14.37 1.12
N ARG A 62 18.60 -14.96 2.09
CA ARG A 62 18.28 -16.40 2.09
C ARG A 62 17.40 -16.81 0.91
N VAL A 63 16.47 -15.96 0.50
CA VAL A 63 15.65 -16.18 -0.70
C VAL A 63 16.55 -16.28 -1.93
N ARG A 64 17.52 -15.36 -2.10
CA ARG A 64 18.50 -15.41 -3.21
C ARG A 64 19.35 -16.67 -3.16
N ASP A 65 19.85 -17.07 -1.99
CA ASP A 65 20.62 -18.29 -1.81
C ASP A 65 19.80 -19.51 -2.26
N LYS A 66 18.54 -19.62 -1.81
CA LYS A 66 17.62 -20.71 -2.19
C LYS A 66 17.32 -20.75 -3.69
N LEU A 67 17.19 -19.58 -4.32
CA LEU A 67 17.03 -19.50 -5.78
C LEU A 67 18.28 -20.00 -6.52
N SER A 68 19.46 -19.66 -6.03
CA SER A 68 20.72 -20.16 -6.58
C SER A 68 20.84 -21.67 -6.41
N ASP A 69 20.37 -22.24 -5.30
CA ASP A 69 20.37 -23.67 -5.02
C ASP A 69 19.43 -24.44 -5.96
N VAL A 70 18.25 -23.90 -6.29
CA VAL A 70 17.28 -24.56 -7.17
C VAL A 70 17.61 -24.41 -8.64
N ALA A 71 18.28 -23.34 -9.06
CA ALA A 71 18.55 -23.02 -10.47
C ALA A 71 19.17 -24.20 -11.29
N PRO A 72 20.16 -24.96 -10.77
CA PRO A 72 20.71 -26.12 -11.50
C PRO A 72 19.74 -27.30 -11.69
N SER A 73 18.65 -27.35 -10.93
CA SER A 73 17.65 -28.42 -11.00
C SER A 73 16.51 -28.10 -12.00
N LEU A 74 16.45 -26.86 -12.48
CA LEU A 74 15.46 -26.42 -13.46
C LEU A 74 15.81 -26.97 -14.87
N PRO A 75 14.80 -27.16 -15.76
CA PRO A 75 15.04 -27.62 -17.12
C PRO A 75 16.00 -26.71 -17.92
N GLU A 76 16.71 -27.29 -18.88
CA GLU A 76 17.44 -26.52 -19.88
C GLU A 76 16.51 -25.59 -20.63
N GLY A 77 16.92 -24.32 -20.81
CA GLY A 77 16.12 -23.27 -21.45
C GLY A 77 15.33 -22.39 -20.47
N VAL A 78 15.25 -22.73 -19.19
CA VAL A 78 14.78 -21.81 -18.15
C VAL A 78 15.84 -20.75 -17.94
N GLN A 79 15.45 -19.48 -18.06
CA GLN A 79 16.34 -18.36 -17.74
C GLN A 79 16.54 -18.28 -16.21
N THR A 80 17.69 -17.76 -15.79
CA THR A 80 18.00 -17.62 -14.36
C THR A 80 16.88 -16.85 -13.65
N PRO A 81 16.27 -17.42 -12.60
CA PRO A 81 15.22 -16.74 -11.85
C PRO A 81 15.73 -15.44 -11.25
N GLU A 82 14.98 -14.35 -11.46
CA GLU A 82 15.30 -13.02 -10.99
C GLU A 82 14.45 -12.66 -9.76
N LEU A 83 15.10 -12.24 -8.66
CA LEU A 83 14.42 -11.72 -7.49
C LEU A 83 14.32 -10.20 -7.58
N LEU A 84 13.09 -9.68 -7.59
CA LEU A 84 12.77 -8.27 -7.52
C LEU A 84 12.34 -7.94 -6.09
N ASP A 85 13.30 -7.74 -5.19
CA ASP A 85 13.05 -7.44 -3.77
C ASP A 85 12.88 -5.94 -3.48
N ASP A 86 12.85 -5.14 -4.52
CA ASP A 86 12.77 -3.69 -4.52
C ASP A 86 11.36 -3.13 -4.74
N ARG A 87 10.36 -3.97 -5.00
CA ARG A 87 8.97 -3.56 -5.31
C ARG A 87 8.13 -3.18 -4.10
N GLY A 88 8.70 -3.09 -2.90
CA GLY A 88 8.01 -2.68 -1.68
C GLY A 88 7.83 -1.16 -1.51
N TYR A 89 8.46 -0.35 -2.38
CA TYR A 89 8.50 1.11 -2.23
C TYR A 89 8.20 1.84 -3.54
N ALA A 90 7.43 2.94 -3.42
CA ALA A 90 7.16 3.81 -4.55
C ALA A 90 8.38 4.60 -5.01
N PHE A 91 8.42 4.96 -6.30
CA PHE A 91 9.44 5.85 -6.83
C PHE A 91 9.31 7.27 -6.24
N SER A 92 10.45 7.91 -6.02
CA SER A 92 10.50 9.29 -5.51
C SER A 92 10.40 10.32 -6.63
N ILE A 93 10.88 9.96 -7.83
CA ILE A 93 10.77 10.73 -9.07
C ILE A 93 10.63 9.79 -10.25
N VAL A 94 9.84 10.17 -11.26
CA VAL A 94 9.73 9.49 -12.55
C VAL A 94 9.83 10.52 -13.64
N ALA A 95 10.77 10.34 -14.57
CA ALA A 95 10.95 11.17 -15.75
C ALA A 95 10.72 10.35 -17.00
N ALA A 96 10.19 10.98 -18.06
CA ALA A 96 10.00 10.37 -19.36
C ALA A 96 10.93 11.02 -20.39
N LEU A 97 11.67 10.19 -21.12
CA LEU A 97 12.40 10.60 -22.30
C LEU A 97 11.47 10.43 -23.51
N ARG A 98 11.16 11.51 -24.20
CA ARG A 98 10.23 11.53 -25.33
C ARG A 98 10.89 11.96 -26.63
N TRP A 99 10.32 11.51 -27.74
CA TRP A 99 10.71 11.92 -29.09
C TRP A 99 9.97 13.21 -29.48
N THR A 100 10.69 14.23 -29.98
CA THR A 100 10.11 15.55 -30.27
C THR A 100 10.09 15.93 -31.75
N LEU A 101 10.56 15.03 -32.65
CA LEU A 101 10.55 15.25 -34.09
C LEU A 101 9.32 14.63 -34.76
N ASP A 102 8.89 15.19 -35.87
CA ASP A 102 7.79 14.63 -36.69
C ASP A 102 8.18 13.33 -37.46
N THR A 103 9.43 12.85 -37.26
CA THR A 103 9.89 11.57 -37.83
C THR A 103 9.55 10.42 -36.89
N PRO A 104 9.43 9.17 -37.40
CA PRO A 104 9.24 8.01 -36.53
C PRO A 104 10.31 7.95 -35.42
N PRO A 105 9.91 7.64 -34.16
CA PRO A 105 10.86 7.56 -33.06
C PRO A 105 11.93 6.51 -33.34
N ASN A 106 13.16 6.80 -32.88
CA ASN A 106 14.25 5.84 -32.90
C ASN A 106 14.35 5.18 -31.50
N PRO A 107 13.84 3.95 -31.31
CA PRO A 107 13.79 3.29 -30.01
C PRO A 107 15.19 3.05 -29.43
N GLN A 108 16.16 2.72 -30.27
CA GLN A 108 17.54 2.45 -29.84
C GLN A 108 18.20 3.71 -29.26
N LEU A 109 18.02 4.85 -29.95
CA LEU A 109 18.54 6.12 -29.45
C LEU A 109 17.89 6.50 -28.12
N MET A 110 16.56 6.35 -28.02
CA MET A 110 15.81 6.62 -26.80
C MET A 110 16.28 5.74 -25.65
N GLU A 111 16.50 4.44 -25.88
CA GLU A 111 16.96 3.49 -24.88
C GLU A 111 18.34 3.83 -24.36
N ARG A 112 19.29 4.17 -25.23
CA ARG A 112 20.66 4.58 -24.83
C ARG A 112 20.67 5.85 -23.98
N TYR A 113 19.87 6.84 -24.35
CA TYR A 113 19.76 8.06 -23.55
C TYR A 113 19.00 7.81 -22.24
N ALA A 114 18.02 6.92 -22.23
CA ALA A 114 17.35 6.51 -20.99
C ALA A 114 18.31 5.77 -20.04
N GLU A 115 19.20 4.93 -20.55
CA GLU A 115 20.26 4.28 -19.77
C GLU A 115 21.23 5.31 -19.17
N ARG A 116 21.64 6.29 -19.96
CA ARG A 116 22.49 7.39 -19.46
C ARG A 116 21.78 8.21 -18.39
N LEU A 117 20.46 8.50 -18.56
CA LEU A 117 19.66 9.18 -17.57
C LEU A 117 19.54 8.35 -16.28
N GLU A 118 19.31 7.05 -16.41
CA GLU A 118 19.28 6.12 -15.27
C GLU A 118 20.59 6.17 -14.49
N ASP A 119 21.74 6.10 -15.17
CA ASP A 119 23.07 6.16 -14.55
C ASP A 119 23.31 7.51 -13.87
N GLN A 120 22.88 8.62 -14.45
CA GLN A 120 23.00 9.92 -13.83
C GLN A 120 22.11 10.05 -12.57
N LEU A 121 20.89 9.56 -12.61
CA LEU A 121 20.02 9.52 -11.43
C LEU A 121 20.57 8.60 -10.34
N ARG A 122 21.21 7.48 -10.71
CA ARG A 122 21.88 6.58 -9.78
C ARG A 122 23.06 7.23 -9.05
N GLN A 123 23.75 8.18 -9.71
CA GLN A 123 24.86 8.94 -9.12
C GLN A 123 24.40 10.04 -8.17
N VAL A 124 23.12 10.41 -8.14
CA VAL A 124 22.60 11.38 -7.17
C VAL A 124 22.76 10.81 -5.76
N ALA A 125 23.47 11.53 -4.90
CA ALA A 125 23.77 11.07 -3.54
C ALA A 125 22.47 10.78 -2.77
N GLY A 126 22.33 9.55 -2.27
CA GLY A 126 21.12 9.07 -1.58
C GLY A 126 20.09 8.39 -2.49
N THR A 127 20.43 8.09 -3.74
CA THR A 127 19.62 7.19 -4.57
C THR A 127 19.85 5.75 -4.16
N GLU A 128 18.78 4.99 -3.96
CA GLU A 128 18.79 3.57 -3.64
C GLU A 128 18.64 2.70 -4.88
N TYR A 129 17.68 3.04 -5.73
CA TYR A 129 17.24 2.22 -6.85
C TYR A 129 16.79 3.06 -8.03
N THR A 130 17.09 2.56 -9.23
CA THR A 130 16.63 3.14 -10.50
C THR A 130 16.12 2.04 -11.42
N HIS A 131 15.12 2.34 -12.25
CA HIS A 131 14.57 1.38 -13.20
C HIS A 131 14.01 2.09 -14.44
N ARG A 132 14.10 1.42 -15.58
CA ARG A 132 13.57 1.89 -16.87
C ARG A 132 12.29 1.14 -17.24
N PHE A 133 11.30 1.83 -17.81
CA PHE A 133 10.03 1.28 -18.27
C PHE A 133 9.80 1.61 -19.75
N GLY A 134 9.10 0.73 -20.45
CA GLY A 134 8.84 0.87 -21.89
C GLY A 134 10.06 0.56 -22.75
N VAL A 135 10.98 -0.25 -22.24
CA VAL A 135 12.24 -0.61 -22.92
C VAL A 135 12.04 -1.89 -23.73
N ALA A 136 12.43 -1.85 -25.00
CA ALA A 136 12.31 -2.99 -25.88
C ALA A 136 13.54 -3.91 -25.92
N GLY A 137 14.67 -3.46 -25.43
CA GLY A 137 15.96 -4.19 -25.45
C GLY A 137 16.65 -4.12 -26.80
N GLU A 138 17.78 -3.42 -26.88
CA GLU A 138 18.58 -3.34 -28.13
C GLU A 138 19.26 -4.68 -28.41
N GLN A 139 19.27 -5.12 -29.70
CA GLN A 139 19.93 -6.34 -30.16
C GLN A 139 20.46 -6.19 -31.58
N VAL A 140 21.39 -7.06 -31.93
CA VAL A 140 21.82 -7.25 -33.33
C VAL A 140 21.01 -8.39 -33.94
N GLU A 141 20.27 -8.07 -34.99
CA GLU A 141 19.48 -9.03 -35.72
C GLU A 141 20.23 -9.54 -36.93
N VAL A 142 20.38 -10.86 -37.03
CA VAL A 142 20.89 -11.58 -38.20
C VAL A 142 19.70 -12.26 -38.87
N MET A 143 19.12 -11.59 -39.86
CA MET A 143 17.91 -12.07 -40.55
C MET A 143 18.32 -12.91 -41.75
N VAL A 144 17.75 -14.14 -41.81
CA VAL A 144 18.04 -15.07 -42.90
C VAL A 144 16.77 -15.48 -43.65
N ASP A 145 16.90 -15.74 -44.93
CA ASP A 145 15.85 -16.40 -45.70
C ASP A 145 15.95 -17.91 -45.51
N PRO A 146 14.88 -18.59 -45.07
CA PRO A 146 14.90 -20.03 -44.82
C PRO A 146 15.17 -20.84 -46.13
N LEU A 147 14.80 -20.33 -47.31
CA LEU A 147 15.07 -21.02 -48.59
C LEU A 147 16.55 -20.99 -48.91
N GLU A 148 17.22 -19.84 -48.72
CA GLU A 148 18.65 -19.70 -48.95
C GLU A 148 19.44 -20.54 -47.92
N LEU A 149 19.05 -20.50 -46.66
CA LEU A 149 19.72 -21.24 -45.58
C LEU A 149 19.62 -22.76 -45.82
N ASN A 150 18.44 -23.25 -46.18
CA ASN A 150 18.24 -24.65 -46.52
C ASN A 150 19.01 -25.11 -47.80
N ALA A 151 19.14 -24.24 -48.81
CA ALA A 151 19.95 -24.55 -50.02
C ALA A 151 21.44 -24.77 -49.66
N LEU A 152 21.91 -24.14 -48.57
CA LEU A 152 23.26 -24.31 -48.04
C LEU A 152 23.36 -25.49 -47.02
N GLY A 153 22.26 -26.16 -46.72
CA GLY A 153 22.16 -27.27 -45.76
C GLY A 153 22.38 -26.81 -44.33
N LEU A 154 22.05 -25.55 -43.99
CA LEU A 154 22.28 -24.99 -42.67
C LEU A 154 20.96 -24.78 -41.91
N SER A 155 20.95 -25.06 -40.63
CA SER A 155 19.88 -24.65 -39.71
C SER A 155 20.23 -23.31 -39.04
N VAL A 156 19.22 -22.61 -38.50
CA VAL A 156 19.40 -21.39 -37.68
C VAL A 156 20.34 -21.65 -36.52
N GLY A 157 20.19 -22.81 -35.84
CA GLY A 157 21.04 -23.18 -34.72
C GLY A 157 22.51 -23.42 -35.12
N GLN A 158 22.74 -24.05 -36.26
CA GLN A 158 24.10 -24.23 -36.81
C GLN A 158 24.72 -22.90 -37.21
N LEU A 159 23.96 -21.97 -37.78
CA LEU A 159 24.42 -20.64 -38.11
C LEU A 159 24.75 -19.86 -36.84
N ALA A 160 23.88 -19.90 -35.85
CA ALA A 160 24.12 -19.25 -34.56
C ALA A 160 25.37 -19.79 -33.85
N GLY A 161 25.54 -21.11 -33.82
CA GLY A 161 26.76 -21.75 -33.32
C GLY A 161 28.03 -21.38 -34.09
N ALA A 162 27.95 -21.21 -35.39
CA ALA A 162 29.09 -20.77 -36.22
C ALA A 162 29.51 -19.32 -35.92
N ILE A 163 28.51 -18.43 -35.71
CA ILE A 163 28.74 -17.06 -35.28
C ILE A 163 29.40 -17.04 -33.89
N GLU A 164 28.85 -17.75 -32.90
CA GLU A 164 29.39 -17.82 -31.54
C GLU A 164 30.81 -18.42 -31.52
N ALA A 165 31.08 -19.44 -32.32
CA ALA A 165 32.40 -20.05 -32.42
C ALA A 165 33.46 -19.13 -33.02
N SER A 166 33.04 -18.13 -33.81
CA SER A 166 33.92 -17.16 -34.49
C SER A 166 34.29 -15.96 -33.61
N ASP A 167 33.72 -15.85 -32.41
CA ASP A 167 34.03 -14.76 -31.48
C ASP A 167 35.45 -14.92 -30.89
N GLY A 168 36.31 -13.97 -31.17
CA GLY A 168 37.71 -13.96 -30.71
C GLY A 168 37.94 -13.66 -29.21
N ARG A 169 36.89 -13.35 -28.45
CA ARG A 169 37.01 -13.00 -27.01
C ARG A 169 37.32 -14.19 -26.08
N ARG A 170 37.62 -15.36 -26.61
CA ARG A 170 38.03 -16.51 -25.79
C ARG A 170 39.42 -16.34 -25.25
N THR A 171 39.61 -16.58 -23.95
CA THR A 171 40.90 -16.52 -23.31
C THR A 171 41.81 -17.66 -23.81
N ALA A 172 42.99 -17.32 -24.32
CA ALA A 172 43.98 -18.32 -24.83
C ALA A 172 45.07 -18.64 -23.78
N GLY A 173 44.97 -18.11 -22.54
CA GLY A 173 45.89 -18.37 -21.46
C GLY A 173 47.07 -17.39 -21.42
N GLU A 174 48.15 -17.80 -20.82
CA GLU A 174 49.34 -16.95 -20.55
C GLU A 174 50.64 -17.68 -20.86
N VAL A 175 51.58 -16.95 -21.37
CA VAL A 175 52.97 -17.42 -21.54
C VAL A 175 53.84 -16.76 -20.48
N VAL A 176 54.48 -17.58 -19.62
CA VAL A 176 55.39 -17.12 -18.59
C VAL A 176 56.81 -17.31 -19.11
N THR A 177 57.51 -16.22 -19.33
CA THR A 177 58.94 -16.21 -19.68
C THR A 177 59.80 -15.82 -18.48
N GLN A 178 61.14 -15.92 -18.63
CA GLN A 178 62.08 -15.45 -17.57
C GLN A 178 61.96 -13.93 -17.39
N GLY A 179 61.02 -13.50 -16.54
CA GLY A 179 60.84 -12.11 -16.15
C GLY A 179 59.58 -11.40 -16.68
N HIS A 180 58.73 -12.05 -17.52
CA HIS A 180 57.50 -11.47 -18.05
C HIS A 180 56.37 -12.50 -18.07
N ARG A 181 55.19 -12.02 -17.79
CA ARG A 181 53.93 -12.73 -17.93
C ARG A 181 53.16 -12.06 -19.08
N LEU A 182 52.95 -12.80 -20.15
CA LEU A 182 52.29 -12.30 -21.35
C LEU A 182 50.93 -13.00 -21.50
N THR A 183 49.86 -12.22 -21.50
CA THR A 183 48.53 -12.76 -21.79
C THR A 183 48.39 -12.98 -23.29
N VAL A 184 47.93 -14.16 -23.70
CA VAL A 184 47.69 -14.49 -25.10
C VAL A 184 46.26 -14.08 -25.44
N GLY A 185 46.07 -13.13 -26.34
CA GLY A 185 44.77 -12.72 -26.86
C GLY A 185 44.58 -13.23 -28.28
N LEU A 186 43.35 -13.58 -28.62
CA LEU A 186 42.96 -13.88 -29.99
C LEU A 186 42.43 -12.57 -30.63
N SER A 187 42.85 -12.32 -31.87
CA SER A 187 42.26 -11.21 -32.66
C SER A 187 40.96 -11.70 -33.34
N GLY A 188 39.98 -10.85 -33.47
CA GLY A 188 38.69 -11.21 -34.13
C GLY A 188 37.48 -11.01 -33.22
N GLU A 189 37.60 -10.15 -32.23
CA GLU A 189 36.46 -9.73 -31.40
C GLU A 189 35.38 -9.07 -32.22
N PHE A 190 34.12 -9.29 -31.85
CA PHE A 190 32.95 -8.62 -32.46
C PHE A 190 32.81 -7.22 -31.86
N ASP A 191 33.43 -6.24 -32.55
CA ASP A 191 33.45 -4.83 -32.18
C ASP A 191 32.63 -3.94 -33.16
N ALA A 192 32.20 -4.50 -34.28
CA ALA A 192 31.40 -3.82 -35.28
C ALA A 192 30.57 -4.79 -36.12
N LEU A 193 29.44 -4.33 -36.68
CA LEU A 193 28.59 -5.10 -37.60
C LEU A 193 29.33 -5.59 -38.84
N ASP A 194 30.29 -4.81 -39.34
CA ASP A 194 31.06 -5.18 -40.53
C ASP A 194 31.92 -6.41 -40.29
N ARG A 195 32.41 -6.60 -39.08
CA ARG A 195 33.14 -7.83 -38.74
C ARG A 195 32.25 -9.06 -38.70
N LEU A 196 31.01 -8.92 -38.22
CA LEU A 196 30.03 -10.00 -38.30
C LEU A 196 29.71 -10.37 -39.73
N ARG A 197 29.63 -9.41 -40.65
CA ARG A 197 29.40 -9.68 -42.08
C ARG A 197 30.51 -10.50 -42.74
N GLU A 198 31.74 -10.38 -42.23
CA GLU A 198 32.92 -11.07 -42.75
C GLU A 198 33.14 -12.49 -42.20
N ILE A 199 32.29 -12.94 -41.26
CA ILE A 199 32.38 -14.28 -40.68
C ILE A 199 32.22 -15.30 -41.82
N ASN A 200 33.10 -16.27 -41.85
CA ASN A 200 33.00 -17.41 -42.76
C ASN A 200 32.20 -18.53 -42.16
N VAL A 201 31.06 -18.86 -42.76
CA VAL A 201 30.22 -19.97 -42.39
C VAL A 201 30.48 -21.15 -43.33
N THR A 202 30.75 -22.31 -42.72
CA THR A 202 31.00 -23.53 -43.51
C THR A 202 29.69 -24.27 -43.76
N THR A 203 29.34 -24.48 -45.02
CA THR A 203 28.14 -25.23 -45.43
C THR A 203 28.36 -26.73 -45.23
N GLN A 204 27.27 -27.51 -45.25
CA GLN A 204 27.38 -29.00 -45.18
C GLN A 204 28.26 -29.59 -46.34
N GLN A 205 28.34 -28.91 -47.43
CA GLN A 205 29.16 -29.35 -48.61
C GLN A 205 30.64 -28.95 -48.43
N GLY A 206 31.03 -28.36 -47.32
CA GLY A 206 32.39 -27.91 -47.02
C GLY A 206 32.81 -26.61 -47.72
N GLN A 207 31.86 -25.87 -48.32
CA GLN A 207 32.12 -24.57 -48.92
C GLN A 207 32.08 -23.48 -47.84
N SER A 208 32.87 -22.43 -47.97
CA SER A 208 32.90 -21.28 -47.06
C SER A 208 32.18 -20.10 -47.74
N VAL A 209 31.15 -19.58 -47.07
CA VAL A 209 30.34 -18.42 -47.53
C VAL A 209 30.42 -17.36 -46.45
N LYS A 210 30.49 -16.08 -46.81
CA LYS A 210 30.44 -14.98 -45.83
C LYS A 210 29.03 -14.78 -45.26
N LEU A 211 28.92 -14.51 -43.98
CA LEU A 211 27.64 -14.26 -43.34
C LEU A 211 26.83 -13.12 -43.96
N GLY A 212 27.51 -12.02 -44.38
CA GLY A 212 26.87 -10.91 -45.09
C GLY A 212 26.34 -11.20 -46.47
N GLU A 213 26.65 -12.41 -47.06
CA GLU A 213 26.10 -12.87 -48.33
C GLU A 213 24.80 -13.66 -48.17
N ILE A 214 24.56 -14.22 -46.98
CA ILE A 214 23.41 -15.10 -46.68
C ILE A 214 22.45 -14.54 -45.60
N ALA A 215 22.82 -13.38 -45.03
CA ALA A 215 22.02 -12.77 -43.97
C ALA A 215 22.04 -11.24 -44.05
N GLU A 216 20.91 -10.62 -43.77
CA GLU A 216 20.82 -9.20 -43.54
C GLU A 216 21.12 -8.93 -42.04
N LEU A 217 22.19 -8.17 -41.76
CA LEU A 217 22.57 -7.76 -40.41
C LEU A 217 22.16 -6.33 -40.15
N ARG A 218 21.33 -6.13 -39.14
CA ARG A 218 20.92 -4.80 -38.72
C ARG A 218 20.91 -4.70 -37.18
N ARG A 219 21.02 -3.49 -36.68
CA ARG A 219 20.65 -3.19 -35.30
C ARG A 219 19.16 -3.03 -35.24
N GLY A 220 18.57 -3.62 -34.24
CA GLY A 220 17.14 -3.58 -33.97
C GLY A 220 16.87 -3.54 -32.49
N VAL A 221 15.61 -3.59 -32.15
CA VAL A 221 15.12 -3.86 -30.80
C VAL A 221 14.47 -5.23 -30.80
N GLN A 222 14.34 -5.84 -29.64
CA GLN A 222 13.63 -7.11 -29.50
C GLN A 222 12.23 -7.00 -30.13
N ASP A 223 11.89 -7.96 -30.98
CA ASP A 223 10.64 -8.03 -31.71
C ASP A 223 10.03 -9.44 -31.61
N PRO A 224 8.79 -9.57 -30.99
CA PRO A 224 8.01 -8.48 -30.40
C PRO A 224 8.67 -7.91 -29.14
N PRO A 225 8.48 -6.60 -28.84
CA PRO A 225 9.00 -6.00 -27.62
C PRO A 225 8.31 -6.61 -26.40
N SER A 226 9.01 -6.68 -25.26
CA SER A 226 8.45 -7.15 -24.01
C SER A 226 7.53 -6.10 -23.35
N ALA A 227 7.86 -4.83 -23.53
CA ALA A 227 7.12 -3.68 -23.01
C ALA A 227 7.19 -2.49 -23.97
N VAL A 228 6.18 -1.61 -23.86
CA VAL A 228 6.08 -0.36 -24.61
C VAL A 228 5.49 0.69 -23.70
N ALA A 229 6.03 1.93 -23.74
CA ALA A 229 5.41 3.04 -23.04
C ALA A 229 5.11 4.23 -23.95
N LEU A 230 4.02 4.93 -23.61
CA LEU A 230 3.57 6.13 -24.31
C LEU A 230 3.39 7.27 -23.31
N LEU A 231 3.70 8.48 -23.73
CA LEU A 231 3.37 9.72 -23.04
C LEU A 231 2.54 10.60 -23.96
N ASN A 232 1.29 10.86 -23.58
CA ASN A 232 0.35 11.65 -24.39
C ASN A 232 0.20 11.13 -25.83
N GLY A 233 0.23 9.82 -26.05
CA GLY A 233 0.10 9.14 -27.34
C GLY A 233 1.40 9.01 -28.13
N GLU A 234 2.51 9.53 -27.61
CA GLU A 234 3.82 9.43 -28.26
C GLU A 234 4.71 8.41 -27.54
N ARG A 235 5.53 7.69 -28.30
CA ARG A 235 6.49 6.72 -27.75
C ARG A 235 7.43 7.40 -26.77
N ALA A 236 7.57 6.84 -25.57
CA ALA A 236 8.45 7.35 -24.53
C ALA A 236 9.16 6.20 -23.79
N VAL A 237 10.28 6.50 -23.15
CA VAL A 237 10.95 5.60 -22.20
C VAL A 237 10.95 6.30 -20.83
N PHE A 238 10.42 5.65 -19.82
CA PHE A 238 10.35 6.22 -18.49
C PHE A 238 11.52 5.73 -17.62
N VAL A 239 12.05 6.62 -16.81
CA VAL A 239 13.11 6.33 -15.83
C VAL A 239 12.60 6.74 -14.45
N GLY A 240 12.44 5.75 -13.58
CA GLY A 240 12.10 5.95 -12.18
C GLY A 240 13.34 5.91 -11.29
N ALA A 241 13.41 6.78 -10.29
CA ALA A 241 14.43 6.75 -9.26
C ALA A 241 13.82 6.85 -7.87
N ARG A 242 14.40 6.14 -6.91
CA ARG A 242 13.98 6.07 -5.51
C ARG A 242 15.14 6.40 -4.60
N MET A 243 14.87 7.24 -3.60
CA MET A 243 15.86 7.57 -2.58
C MET A 243 15.93 6.50 -1.49
N VAL A 244 17.06 6.45 -0.77
CA VAL A 244 17.24 5.64 0.44
C VAL A 244 16.22 6.06 1.51
N PRO A 245 15.50 5.10 2.15
CA PRO A 245 14.56 5.40 3.22
C PRO A 245 15.17 6.20 4.38
N GLY A 246 14.37 7.02 5.04
CA GLY A 246 14.79 7.83 6.20
C GLY A 246 15.56 9.12 5.85
N GLN A 247 15.67 9.48 4.59
CA GLN A 247 16.23 10.77 4.15
C GLN A 247 15.14 11.82 3.87
N ARG A 248 15.56 13.08 3.74
CA ARG A 248 14.66 14.17 3.35
C ARG A 248 14.38 14.12 1.86
N ILE A 249 13.13 13.84 1.50
CA ILE A 249 12.72 13.71 0.10
C ILE A 249 12.80 15.03 -0.67
N ASP A 250 12.46 16.16 -0.04
CA ASP A 250 12.55 17.49 -0.65
C ASP A 250 13.98 17.82 -1.10
N ALA A 251 14.97 17.57 -0.24
CA ALA A 251 16.36 17.83 -0.55
C ALA A 251 16.95 16.84 -1.57
N TRP A 252 16.45 15.61 -1.61
CA TRP A 252 16.88 14.63 -2.61
C TRP A 252 16.26 14.94 -3.98
N VAL A 253 14.96 15.24 -4.04
CA VAL A 253 14.26 15.60 -5.29
C VAL A 253 14.87 16.85 -5.92
N GLU A 254 15.21 17.88 -5.12
CA GLU A 254 15.90 19.08 -5.62
C GLU A 254 17.21 18.74 -6.35
N ARG A 255 18.01 17.80 -5.80
CA ARG A 255 19.24 17.33 -6.48
C ARG A 255 18.94 16.52 -7.73
N ALA A 256 17.92 15.66 -7.69
CA ALA A 256 17.52 14.86 -8.84
C ALA A 256 16.98 15.75 -9.99
N GLN A 257 16.17 16.75 -9.67
CA GLN A 257 15.68 17.74 -10.63
C GLN A 257 16.81 18.56 -11.26
N ALA A 258 17.81 18.97 -10.45
CA ALA A 258 18.99 19.66 -10.97
C ALA A 258 19.76 18.77 -11.97
N GLN A 259 19.82 17.45 -11.70
CA GLN A 259 20.45 16.50 -12.60
C GLN A 259 19.62 16.28 -13.88
N LEU A 260 18.28 16.21 -13.78
CA LEU A 260 17.37 16.14 -14.93
C LEU A 260 17.54 17.36 -15.85
N ALA A 261 17.58 18.56 -15.27
CA ALA A 261 17.76 19.79 -16.04
C ALA A 261 19.12 19.83 -16.75
N ALA A 262 20.20 19.42 -16.06
CA ALA A 262 21.52 19.32 -16.68
C ALA A 262 21.56 18.29 -17.81
N PHE A 263 20.84 17.18 -17.66
CA PHE A 263 20.76 16.15 -18.68
C PHE A 263 19.95 16.62 -19.90
N ASP A 264 18.85 17.35 -19.69
CA ASP A 264 18.02 17.89 -20.78
C ASP A 264 18.82 18.87 -21.66
N ASP A 265 19.69 19.69 -21.04
CA ASP A 265 20.61 20.60 -21.76
C ASP A 265 21.66 19.84 -22.61
N GLU A 266 21.97 18.58 -22.29
CA GLU A 266 22.94 17.73 -23.01
C GLU A 266 22.29 16.90 -24.13
N LEU A 267 20.93 16.85 -24.18
CA LEU A 267 20.22 16.00 -25.14
C LEU A 267 20.41 16.50 -26.58
N PRO A 268 20.48 15.58 -27.55
CA PRO A 268 20.49 15.94 -28.98
C PRO A 268 19.11 16.46 -29.38
N ILE A 269 19.10 17.24 -30.47
CA ILE A 269 17.86 17.69 -31.11
C ILE A 269 16.99 16.46 -31.42
N GLY A 270 15.76 16.46 -30.95
CA GLY A 270 14.80 15.36 -31.13
C GLY A 270 14.49 14.55 -29.90
N LEU A 271 15.22 14.75 -28.81
CA LEU A 271 14.92 14.18 -27.51
C LEU A 271 14.65 15.29 -26.49
N ALA A 272 13.76 15.05 -25.56
CA ALA A 272 13.51 15.90 -24.40
C ALA A 272 13.17 15.06 -23.17
N VAL A 273 13.55 15.51 -21.99
CA VAL A 273 13.14 14.92 -20.71
C VAL A 273 11.96 15.69 -20.14
N GLU A 274 10.94 14.98 -19.73
CA GLU A 274 9.79 15.54 -19.02
C GLU A 274 9.67 14.87 -17.66
N GLU A 275 9.62 15.66 -16.58
CA GLU A 275 9.30 15.16 -15.25
C GLU A 275 7.81 14.80 -15.21
N VAL A 276 7.52 13.52 -14.98
CA VAL A 276 6.16 13.00 -14.95
C VAL A 276 5.61 12.97 -13.52
N PHE A 277 6.44 12.61 -12.57
CA PHE A 277 6.04 12.48 -11.18
C PHE A 277 7.19 12.85 -10.24
N GLU A 278 6.86 13.54 -9.16
CA GLU A 278 7.76 13.74 -8.03
C GLU A 278 6.98 13.74 -6.70
N GLN A 279 7.52 13.06 -5.70
CA GLN A 279 6.84 12.87 -4.41
C GLN A 279 6.99 14.06 -3.46
N ALA A 280 8.00 14.93 -3.67
CA ALA A 280 8.29 16.02 -2.75
C ALA A 280 7.20 17.09 -2.72
N SER A 281 6.54 17.39 -3.86
CA SER A 281 5.41 18.32 -3.92
C SER A 281 4.25 17.86 -3.05
N TYR A 282 3.85 16.59 -3.18
CA TYR A 282 2.80 16.00 -2.34
C TYR A 282 3.18 16.03 -0.86
N THR A 283 4.43 15.71 -0.53
CA THR A 283 4.93 15.72 0.84
C THR A 283 4.93 17.13 1.41
N ASN A 284 5.45 18.11 0.68
CA ASN A 284 5.51 19.52 1.09
C ASN A 284 4.11 20.11 1.25
N GLN A 285 3.20 19.85 0.32
CA GLN A 285 1.81 20.28 0.42
C GLN A 285 1.15 19.72 1.68
N ARG A 286 1.25 18.40 1.90
CA ARG A 286 0.66 17.73 3.07
C ARG A 286 1.26 18.25 4.38
N LEU A 287 2.58 18.42 4.45
CA LEU A 287 3.23 18.99 5.64
C LEU A 287 2.79 20.45 5.90
N SER A 288 2.64 21.25 4.85
CA SER A 288 2.13 22.63 4.95
C SER A 288 0.69 22.65 5.48
N ASP A 289 -0.20 21.85 4.91
CA ASP A 289 -1.61 21.77 5.33
C ASP A 289 -1.75 21.35 6.80
N VAL A 290 -0.93 20.38 7.22
CA VAL A 290 -0.90 19.89 8.61
C VAL A 290 -0.28 20.94 9.54
N ALA A 291 0.75 21.67 9.13
CA ALA A 291 1.35 22.76 9.90
C ALA A 291 0.36 23.93 10.10
N ILE A 292 -0.38 24.30 9.07
CA ILE A 292 -1.45 25.29 9.14
C ILE A 292 -2.56 24.82 10.09
N SER A 293 -2.97 23.57 10.00
CA SER A 293 -3.97 22.97 10.89
C SER A 293 -3.52 22.96 12.36
N LEU A 294 -2.24 22.65 12.61
CA LEU A 294 -1.62 22.71 13.94
C LEU A 294 -1.65 24.13 14.50
N LEU A 295 -1.25 25.12 13.71
CA LEU A 295 -1.26 26.53 14.12
C LEU A 295 -2.69 27.02 14.38
N MET A 296 -3.64 26.71 13.51
CA MET A 296 -5.06 27.05 13.67
C MET A 296 -5.64 26.43 14.94
N GLY A 297 -5.34 25.15 15.21
CA GLY A 297 -5.75 24.47 16.43
C GLY A 297 -5.18 25.14 17.68
N LEU A 298 -3.89 25.47 17.66
CA LEU A 298 -3.23 26.18 18.76
C LEU A 298 -3.90 27.54 19.05
N VAL A 299 -4.13 28.35 18.02
CA VAL A 299 -4.78 29.66 18.16
C VAL A 299 -6.20 29.50 18.72
N LEU A 300 -6.98 28.54 18.20
CA LEU A 300 -8.36 28.33 18.63
C LEU A 300 -8.43 27.85 20.08
N VAL A 301 -7.56 26.93 20.50
CA VAL A 301 -7.46 26.45 21.89
C VAL A 301 -7.10 27.61 22.84
N VAL A 302 -6.09 28.41 22.50
CA VAL A 302 -5.70 29.57 23.30
C VAL A 302 -6.84 30.59 23.39
N ALA A 303 -7.56 30.87 22.29
CA ALA A 303 -8.71 31.77 22.32
C ALA A 303 -9.82 31.28 23.25
N ILE A 304 -10.13 29.97 23.25
CA ILE A 304 -11.13 29.39 24.16
C ILE A 304 -10.66 29.47 25.62
N LEU A 305 -9.37 29.23 25.88
CA LEU A 305 -8.81 29.40 27.23
C LEU A 305 -8.99 30.83 27.75
N PHE A 306 -8.78 31.85 26.91
CA PHE A 306 -9.03 33.27 27.26
C PHE A 306 -10.49 33.49 27.64
N LEU A 307 -11.43 32.88 26.96
CA LEU A 307 -12.86 33.03 27.24
C LEU A 307 -13.29 32.29 28.52
N THR A 308 -12.71 31.12 28.81
CA THR A 308 -13.16 30.23 29.89
C THR A 308 -12.46 30.47 31.24
N MET A 309 -11.16 30.78 31.22
CA MET A 309 -10.32 30.84 32.44
C MET A 309 -9.86 32.23 32.80
N GLY A 310 -10.03 33.22 31.91
CA GLY A 310 -9.54 34.58 32.10
C GLY A 310 -8.03 34.70 31.72
N TRP A 311 -7.62 35.90 31.34
CA TRP A 311 -6.38 36.15 30.60
C TRP A 311 -5.08 35.62 31.29
N ARG A 312 -4.97 35.71 32.62
CA ARG A 312 -3.76 35.27 33.35
C ARG A 312 -3.61 33.77 33.40
N SER A 313 -4.69 33.04 33.74
CA SER A 313 -4.72 31.59 33.69
C SER A 313 -4.57 31.08 32.26
N ALA A 314 -5.24 31.73 31.30
CA ALA A 314 -5.12 31.43 29.90
C ALA A 314 -3.68 31.58 29.37
N LEU A 315 -2.97 32.62 29.83
CA LEU A 315 -1.56 32.81 29.42
C LEU A 315 -0.65 31.72 30.01
N THR A 316 -0.87 31.29 31.27
CA THR A 316 -0.10 30.22 31.89
C THR A 316 -0.26 28.91 31.12
N VAL A 317 -1.50 28.52 30.80
CA VAL A 317 -1.81 27.31 30.04
C VAL A 317 -1.38 27.49 28.58
N GLY A 318 -1.63 28.66 28.00
CA GLY A 318 -1.27 28.99 26.61
C GLY A 318 0.24 28.92 26.32
N LEU A 319 1.10 29.23 27.32
CA LEU A 319 2.55 29.03 27.20
C LEU A 319 2.97 27.58 27.38
N ALA A 320 2.20 26.79 28.16
CA ALA A 320 2.50 25.36 28.34
C ALA A 320 2.31 24.57 27.06
N ILE A 321 1.34 24.95 26.18
CA ILE A 321 1.05 24.20 24.95
C ILE A 321 2.25 24.19 23.98
N PRO A 322 2.80 25.36 23.54
CA PRO A 322 3.95 25.32 22.65
C PRO A 322 5.18 24.69 23.30
N ALA A 323 5.36 24.85 24.62
CA ALA A 323 6.44 24.18 25.35
C ALA A 323 6.29 22.64 25.29
N THR A 324 5.07 22.12 25.45
CA THR A 324 4.78 20.69 25.34
C THR A 324 5.02 20.22 23.90
N THR A 325 4.55 20.96 22.91
CA THR A 325 4.77 20.63 21.49
C THR A 325 6.25 20.60 21.14
N LEU A 326 7.02 21.59 21.58
CA LEU A 326 8.48 21.62 21.36
C LEU A 326 9.20 20.48 22.07
N LEU A 327 8.81 20.14 23.31
CA LEU A 327 9.36 18.98 24.02
C LEU A 327 9.03 17.67 23.31
N THR A 328 7.81 17.53 22.81
CA THR A 328 7.38 16.36 22.03
C THR A 328 8.24 16.20 20.77
N LEU A 329 8.42 17.26 19.99
CA LEU A 329 9.28 17.26 18.79
C LEU A 329 10.74 16.97 19.13
N ALA A 330 11.24 17.52 20.25
CA ALA A 330 12.61 17.26 20.72
C ALA A 330 12.84 15.80 21.10
N LEU A 331 11.80 15.11 21.57
CA LEU A 331 11.86 13.69 21.93
C LEU A 331 11.75 12.74 20.72
N PHE A 332 11.29 13.21 19.55
CA PHE A 332 11.15 12.36 18.37
C PHE A 332 12.51 11.76 17.95
N LYS A 333 13.55 12.59 17.81
CA LYS A 333 14.87 12.13 17.38
C LYS A 333 15.48 11.04 18.28
N PRO A 334 15.54 11.18 19.62
CA PRO A 334 16.07 10.13 20.49
C PRO A 334 15.20 8.86 20.55
N LEU A 335 13.91 8.96 20.16
CA LEU A 335 13.01 7.82 20.06
C LEU A 335 13.00 7.18 18.66
N GLY A 336 13.80 7.67 17.73
CA GLY A 336 13.85 7.17 16.35
C GLY A 336 12.59 7.49 15.53
N MET A 337 11.82 8.49 15.95
CA MET A 337 10.60 8.90 15.24
C MET A 337 10.89 9.96 14.18
N GLU A 338 10.30 9.79 13.02
CA GLU A 338 10.39 10.73 11.91
C GLU A 338 9.28 11.78 11.95
N ILE A 339 9.56 12.96 11.38
CA ILE A 339 8.56 14.00 11.20
C ILE A 339 7.92 13.82 9.83
N HIS A 340 6.70 13.29 9.82
CA HIS A 340 5.88 13.11 8.63
C HIS A 340 4.41 13.38 8.97
N GLN A 341 3.53 13.31 7.98
CA GLN A 341 2.11 13.64 8.12
C GLN A 341 1.46 12.97 9.35
N MET A 342 1.65 11.64 9.54
CA MET A 342 1.01 10.90 10.64
C MET A 342 1.48 11.35 12.01
N SER A 343 2.79 11.57 12.20
CA SER A 343 3.34 12.00 13.48
C SER A 343 2.87 13.42 13.86
N ILE A 344 2.77 14.35 12.88
CA ILE A 344 2.27 15.71 13.14
C ILE A 344 0.76 15.69 13.43
N ILE A 345 -0.02 14.87 12.71
CA ILE A 345 -1.45 14.72 13.01
C ILE A 345 -1.65 14.16 14.42
N GLY A 346 -0.82 13.22 14.85
CA GLY A 346 -0.80 12.77 16.24
C GLY A 346 -0.62 13.93 17.25
N ILE A 347 0.25 14.88 16.94
CA ILE A 347 0.40 16.10 17.77
C ILE A 347 -0.87 16.96 17.73
N ILE A 348 -1.53 17.11 16.57
CA ILE A 348 -2.79 17.88 16.46
C ILE A 348 -3.89 17.20 17.28
N VAL A 349 -4.04 15.89 17.19
CA VAL A 349 -4.98 15.12 18.02
C VAL A 349 -4.67 15.31 19.51
N ALA A 350 -3.39 15.29 19.86
CA ALA A 350 -2.93 15.49 21.24
C ALA A 350 -3.10 16.94 21.73
N LEU A 351 -3.22 17.96 20.83
CA LEU A 351 -3.33 19.38 21.25
C LEU A 351 -4.42 19.61 22.29
N GLY A 352 -5.60 19.04 22.07
CA GLY A 352 -6.69 19.12 23.04
C GLY A 352 -6.40 18.39 24.34
N LEU A 353 -5.72 17.24 24.25
CA LEU A 353 -5.39 16.39 25.40
C LEU A 353 -4.24 16.92 26.25
N MET A 354 -3.25 17.56 25.61
CA MET A 354 -2.11 18.16 26.28
C MET A 354 -2.49 19.30 27.22
N VAL A 355 -3.60 19.96 26.95
CA VAL A 355 -4.06 21.11 27.72
C VAL A 355 -4.63 20.70 29.08
N ASP A 356 -5.19 19.51 29.19
CA ASP A 356 -5.89 19.03 30.41
C ASP A 356 -5.03 19.11 31.66
N ASN A 357 -3.83 18.54 31.64
CA ASN A 357 -2.93 18.53 32.79
C ASN A 357 -2.56 19.95 33.22
N ALA A 358 -2.32 20.84 32.26
CA ALA A 358 -1.96 22.24 32.52
C ALA A 358 -3.15 23.03 33.08
N ILE A 359 -4.37 22.78 32.60
CA ILE A 359 -5.61 23.42 33.13
C ILE A 359 -5.84 23.01 34.59
N VAL A 360 -5.74 21.71 34.92
CA VAL A 360 -5.93 21.18 36.27
C VAL A 360 -4.94 21.82 37.23
N MET A 361 -3.65 21.79 36.87
CA MET A 361 -2.59 22.35 37.72
C MET A 361 -2.76 23.87 37.89
N THR A 362 -3.07 24.61 36.82
CA THR A 362 -3.28 26.07 36.88
C THR A 362 -4.47 26.44 37.76
N ASN A 363 -5.59 25.71 37.69
CA ASN A 363 -6.75 25.96 38.51
C ASN A 363 -6.49 25.68 40.00
N ALA A 364 -5.84 24.58 40.34
CA ALA A 364 -5.47 24.24 41.72
C ALA A 364 -4.53 25.28 42.31
N LEU A 365 -3.50 25.70 41.57
CA LEU A 365 -2.59 26.77 42.07
C LEU A 365 -3.33 28.08 42.24
N ARG A 366 -4.24 28.45 41.30
CA ARG A 366 -5.06 29.68 41.41
C ARG A 366 -5.93 29.65 42.67
N GLU A 367 -6.55 28.50 42.99
CA GLU A 367 -7.41 28.36 44.18
C GLU A 367 -6.60 28.52 45.44
N ARG A 368 -5.42 27.95 45.54
CA ARG A 368 -4.49 28.12 46.68
C ARG A 368 -4.02 29.57 46.82
N PHE A 369 -3.70 30.25 45.74
CA PHE A 369 -3.35 31.67 45.79
C PHE A 369 -4.53 32.55 46.24
N LEU A 370 -5.77 32.20 45.88
CA LEU A 370 -6.98 32.90 46.38
C LEU A 370 -7.21 32.67 47.90
N GLN A 371 -6.76 31.54 48.42
CA GLN A 371 -6.81 31.22 49.86
C GLN A 371 -5.67 31.92 50.64
N GLY A 372 -4.72 32.56 49.96
CA GLY A 372 -3.64 33.31 50.57
C GLY A 372 -2.36 32.53 50.80
N ASP A 373 -2.23 31.33 50.25
CA ASP A 373 -1.02 30.50 50.37
C ASP A 373 0.19 31.16 49.68
N SER A 374 1.37 30.96 50.29
CA SER A 374 2.63 31.40 49.62
C SER A 374 2.89 30.55 48.39
N ALA A 375 3.66 31.09 47.45
CA ALA A 375 3.98 30.40 46.17
C ALA A 375 4.55 28.99 46.38
N LEU A 376 5.44 28.80 47.34
CA LEU A 376 6.06 27.53 47.64
C LEU A 376 5.07 26.53 48.30
N ALA A 377 4.22 27.02 49.21
CA ALA A 377 3.22 26.23 49.90
C ALA A 377 2.14 25.76 48.89
N ALA A 378 1.61 26.67 48.07
CA ALA A 378 0.64 26.38 47.06
C ALA A 378 1.18 25.34 46.01
N THR A 379 2.43 25.50 45.56
CA THR A 379 3.07 24.56 44.64
C THR A 379 3.28 23.21 45.24
N ARG A 380 3.81 23.16 46.50
CA ARG A 380 4.05 21.86 47.19
C ARG A 380 2.75 21.11 47.39
N ASP A 381 1.71 21.79 47.79
CA ASP A 381 0.41 21.19 48.07
C ASP A 381 -0.30 20.73 46.78
N ALA A 382 -0.30 21.55 45.73
CA ALA A 382 -0.85 21.17 44.44
C ALA A 382 -0.14 19.95 43.84
N LEU A 383 1.19 19.89 43.87
CA LEU A 383 1.96 18.74 43.39
C LEU A 383 1.65 17.48 44.20
N ARG A 384 1.54 17.58 45.54
CA ARG A 384 1.27 16.45 46.42
C ARG A 384 -0.10 15.82 46.14
N HIS A 385 -1.11 16.63 45.86
CA HIS A 385 -2.48 16.16 45.62
C HIS A 385 -2.76 15.76 44.18
N LEU A 386 -2.10 16.39 43.19
CA LEU A 386 -2.44 16.20 41.77
C LEU A 386 -1.49 15.30 40.98
N ALA A 387 -0.24 15.08 41.46
CA ALA A 387 0.73 14.33 40.65
C ALA A 387 0.26 12.90 40.35
N VAL A 388 -0.27 12.18 41.35
CA VAL A 388 -0.74 10.79 41.17
C VAL A 388 -2.03 10.71 40.34
N PRO A 389 -3.09 11.51 40.57
CA PRO A 389 -4.27 11.50 39.70
C PRO A 389 -3.98 11.90 38.23
N LEU A 390 -3.12 12.89 38.01
CA LEU A 390 -2.70 13.29 36.65
C LEU A 390 -1.88 12.19 35.95
N LEU A 391 -1.00 11.50 36.70
CA LEU A 391 -0.26 10.35 36.18
C LEU A 391 -1.21 9.24 35.77
N ALA A 392 -2.17 8.87 36.63
CA ALA A 392 -3.14 7.83 36.33
C ALA A 392 -3.99 8.15 35.12
N SER A 393 -4.47 9.41 34.99
CA SER A 393 -5.20 9.91 33.84
C SER A 393 -4.35 9.85 32.57
N THR A 394 -3.10 10.32 32.62
CA THR A 394 -2.18 10.29 31.48
C THR A 394 -1.87 8.84 31.06
N LEU A 395 -1.60 7.95 32.05
CA LEU A 395 -1.25 6.56 31.78
C LEU A 395 -2.44 5.77 31.20
N THR A 396 -3.66 6.00 31.68
CA THR A 396 -4.85 5.37 31.11
C THR A 396 -5.09 5.78 29.66
N THR A 397 -4.85 7.05 29.31
CA THR A 397 -4.94 7.52 27.93
C THR A 397 -3.82 6.93 27.06
N ILE A 398 -2.58 6.85 27.55
CA ILE A 398 -1.47 6.17 26.87
C ILE A 398 -1.83 4.70 26.59
N LEU A 399 -2.34 3.99 27.60
CA LEU A 399 -2.73 2.58 27.44
C LEU A 399 -3.90 2.39 26.45
N ALA A 400 -4.76 3.39 26.26
CA ALA A 400 -5.82 3.36 25.26
C ALA A 400 -5.26 3.47 23.82
N PHE A 401 -4.16 4.19 23.59
CA PHE A 401 -3.48 4.29 22.29
C PHE A 401 -2.43 3.18 22.05
N MET A 402 -1.98 2.49 23.10
CA MET A 402 -0.94 1.47 23.01
C MET A 402 -1.27 0.30 22.06
N PRO A 403 -2.53 -0.21 21.94
CA PRO A 403 -2.85 -1.28 21.02
C PRO A 403 -2.47 -0.97 19.58
N ILE A 404 -2.57 0.30 19.18
CA ILE A 404 -2.25 0.78 17.83
C ILE A 404 -0.74 0.69 17.58
N VAL A 405 0.08 1.02 18.58
CA VAL A 405 1.54 0.94 18.48
C VAL A 405 2.04 -0.50 18.49
N LEU A 406 1.35 -1.39 19.18
CA LEU A 406 1.70 -2.81 19.29
C LEU A 406 1.15 -3.65 18.13
N MET A 407 0.35 -3.06 17.26
CA MET A 407 -0.25 -3.74 16.13
C MET A 407 0.82 -4.02 15.05
N PRO A 408 1.05 -5.30 14.69
CA PRO A 408 1.96 -5.66 13.60
C PRO A 408 1.28 -5.45 12.23
N GLY A 409 2.11 -5.39 11.18
CA GLY A 409 1.65 -5.35 9.80
C GLY A 409 1.40 -3.95 9.23
N PRO A 410 1.01 -3.86 7.94
CA PRO A 410 0.95 -2.61 7.20
C PRO A 410 0.03 -1.54 7.82
N ALA A 411 -1.14 -1.95 8.36
CA ALA A 411 -2.06 -1.02 9.01
C ALA A 411 -1.46 -0.45 10.32
N GLY A 412 -0.71 -1.27 11.09
CA GLY A 412 0.02 -0.83 12.28
C GLY A 412 1.15 0.14 11.95
N GLU A 413 1.92 -0.13 10.91
CA GLU A 413 2.99 0.77 10.42
C GLU A 413 2.43 2.12 9.95
N PHE A 414 1.25 2.12 9.33
CA PHE A 414 0.59 3.34 8.85
C PHE A 414 0.09 4.24 9.98
N VAL A 415 -0.64 3.68 10.96
CA VAL A 415 -1.25 4.49 12.04
C VAL A 415 -0.42 4.55 13.33
N GLY A 416 0.55 3.66 13.51
CA GLY A 416 1.41 3.57 14.70
C GLY A 416 2.12 4.88 15.06
N PRO A 417 2.75 5.57 14.10
CA PRO A 417 3.40 6.85 14.35
C PRO A 417 2.48 7.95 14.88
N LEU A 418 1.20 7.97 14.48
CA LEU A 418 0.18 8.85 15.03
C LEU A 418 -0.02 8.57 16.53
N ALA A 419 -0.25 7.30 16.88
CA ALA A 419 -0.47 6.91 18.27
C ALA A 419 0.77 7.15 19.14
N MET A 420 1.97 6.85 18.63
CA MET A 420 3.23 7.13 19.31
C MET A 420 3.41 8.62 19.56
N ALA A 421 3.11 9.49 18.59
CA ALA A 421 3.19 10.94 18.74
C ALA A 421 2.21 11.45 19.81
N VAL A 422 0.98 10.91 19.86
CA VAL A 422 0.01 11.21 20.93
C VAL A 422 0.58 10.82 22.31
N MET A 423 1.14 9.63 22.44
CA MET A 423 1.68 9.14 23.70
C MET A 423 2.87 9.99 24.19
N VAL A 424 3.81 10.33 23.29
CA VAL A 424 4.95 11.21 23.61
C VAL A 424 4.47 12.60 24.01
N ALA A 425 3.44 13.12 23.33
CA ALA A 425 2.83 14.41 23.65
C ALA A 425 2.16 14.43 25.03
N LEU A 426 1.49 13.33 25.41
CA LEU A 426 0.87 13.18 26.72
C LEU A 426 1.91 13.10 27.84
N VAL A 427 3.00 12.37 27.66
CA VAL A 427 4.14 12.33 28.62
C VAL A 427 4.76 13.72 28.73
N SER A 428 4.99 14.40 27.61
CA SER A 428 5.53 15.78 27.59
C SER A 428 4.61 16.75 28.34
N SER A 429 3.28 16.65 28.12
CA SER A 429 2.28 17.46 28.80
C SER A 429 2.30 17.26 30.32
N TYR A 430 2.38 16.00 30.76
CA TYR A 430 2.50 15.68 32.19
C TYR A 430 3.74 16.32 32.80
N LEU A 431 4.90 16.18 32.15
CA LEU A 431 6.15 16.78 32.61
C LEU A 431 6.08 18.31 32.66
N ILE A 432 5.58 18.96 31.61
CA ILE A 432 5.42 20.43 31.53
C ILE A 432 4.43 20.92 32.57
N SER A 433 3.34 20.21 32.83
CA SER A 433 2.35 20.57 33.83
C SER A 433 2.88 20.50 35.27
N LEU A 434 3.81 19.58 35.55
CA LEU A 434 4.45 19.47 36.88
C LEU A 434 5.63 20.42 37.08
N LEU A 435 6.34 20.81 36.02
CA LEU A 435 7.56 21.61 36.10
C LEU A 435 7.34 23.06 35.69
N LEU A 436 6.85 23.33 34.49
CA LEU A 436 6.73 24.67 33.94
C LEU A 436 5.54 25.45 34.48
N VAL A 437 4.37 24.81 34.58
CA VAL A 437 3.13 25.45 35.05
C VAL A 437 3.30 25.97 36.49
N PRO A 438 3.78 25.19 37.48
CA PRO A 438 4.04 25.71 38.83
C PRO A 438 5.11 26.79 38.88
N ALA A 439 6.13 26.76 37.99
CA ALA A 439 7.17 27.78 37.94
C ALA A 439 6.64 29.10 37.42
N LEU A 440 5.73 29.09 36.44
CA LEU A 440 5.14 30.32 35.84
C LEU A 440 3.99 30.90 36.67
N SER A 441 3.24 30.06 37.38
CA SER A 441 2.02 30.42 38.10
C SER A 441 2.24 31.52 39.14
N PRO A 442 3.32 31.57 39.98
CA PRO A 442 3.55 32.64 40.90
C PRO A 442 3.71 34.02 40.25
N MET A 443 4.34 34.07 39.06
CA MET A 443 4.56 35.33 38.35
C MET A 443 3.25 35.89 37.78
N LEU A 444 2.36 35.05 37.32
CA LEU A 444 1.15 35.42 36.58
C LEU A 444 -0.11 35.44 37.47
N LEU A 445 -0.21 34.53 38.45
CA LEU A 445 -1.43 34.32 39.24
C LEU A 445 -1.38 34.88 40.66
N ALA A 446 -0.18 35.06 41.29
CA ALA A 446 -0.08 35.51 42.66
C ALA A 446 -0.64 36.94 42.91
N LYS A 447 -0.76 37.77 41.85
CA LYS A 447 -1.35 39.13 41.93
C LYS A 447 -2.87 39.15 41.66
N VAL A 448 -3.55 37.98 41.69
CA VAL A 448 -5.02 37.94 41.56
C VAL A 448 -5.62 38.39 42.89
N ALA A 449 -6.09 39.63 42.93
CA ALA A 449 -6.70 40.18 44.13
C ALA A 449 -7.89 39.29 44.64
N ALA A 450 -7.90 39.09 45.94
CA ALA A 450 -8.85 38.26 46.70
C ALA A 450 -10.27 38.83 46.75
N LYS A 451 -10.92 39.05 45.61
CA LYS A 451 -12.35 39.33 45.60
C LYS A 451 -13.02 38.35 44.65
N PRO A 452 -13.63 37.25 45.14
CA PRO A 452 -14.42 36.39 44.32
C PRO A 452 -15.58 37.22 43.74
N PRO A 453 -15.82 37.17 42.43
CA PRO A 453 -17.03 37.79 41.88
C PRO A 453 -18.23 37.07 42.53
N ALA A 454 -19.19 37.87 43.00
CA ALA A 454 -20.44 37.34 43.54
C ALA A 454 -21.04 36.34 42.55
N PRO A 455 -21.47 35.18 42.99
CA PRO A 455 -22.02 34.15 42.12
C PRO A 455 -23.24 34.66 41.41
N ARG A 456 -23.10 35.09 40.16
CA ARG A 456 -24.26 35.32 39.28
C ARG A 456 -24.83 33.94 38.88
N ASP A 457 -25.89 33.54 39.49
CA ASP A 457 -26.67 32.33 39.12
C ASP A 457 -27.38 32.59 37.78
N ASN A 458 -26.72 32.21 36.70
CA ASN A 458 -27.35 32.19 35.36
C ASN A 458 -28.41 31.06 35.32
N ILE A 459 -29.44 31.25 34.46
CA ILE A 459 -30.53 30.27 34.25
C ILE A 459 -29.94 28.88 33.95
N MET A 460 -28.83 28.82 33.16
CA MET A 460 -28.14 27.58 32.81
C MET A 460 -27.52 26.87 34.02
N LYS A 461 -26.93 27.60 34.96
CA LYS A 461 -26.41 27.01 36.20
C LYS A 461 -27.54 26.48 37.11
N ARG A 462 -28.67 27.17 37.16
CA ARG A 462 -29.88 26.71 37.90
C ARG A 462 -30.46 25.43 37.28
N ALA A 463 -30.57 25.39 35.96
CA ALA A 463 -30.99 24.20 35.23
C ALA A 463 -30.06 23.00 35.48
N PHE A 464 -28.74 23.21 35.34
CA PHE A 464 -27.73 22.18 35.59
C PHE A 464 -27.81 21.67 37.01
N ARG A 465 -27.86 22.55 38.03
CA ARG A 465 -28.04 22.13 39.43
C ARG A 465 -29.34 21.35 39.63
N GLY A 466 -30.42 21.77 39.02
CA GLY A 466 -31.73 21.10 39.06
C GLY A 466 -31.67 19.67 38.49
N THR A 467 -31.03 19.48 37.35
CA THR A 467 -30.86 18.19 36.70
C THR A 467 -29.96 17.27 37.50
N ILE A 468 -28.81 17.75 38.02
CA ILE A 468 -27.92 16.98 38.91
C ILE A 468 -28.62 16.59 40.20
N ARG A 469 -29.39 17.52 40.81
CA ARG A 469 -30.18 17.19 41.98
C ARG A 469 -31.21 16.10 41.70
N SER A 470 -31.87 16.13 40.54
CA SER A 470 -32.81 15.07 40.11
C SER A 470 -32.10 13.73 39.93
N THR A 471 -30.92 13.76 39.27
CA THR A 471 -30.04 12.58 39.10
C THR A 471 -29.65 11.94 40.39
N LEU A 472 -29.19 12.75 41.38
CA LEU A 472 -28.82 12.25 42.71
C LEU A 472 -30.05 11.74 43.46
N ARG A 473 -31.25 12.32 43.26
CA ARG A 473 -32.49 11.90 43.89
C ARG A 473 -33.02 10.57 43.33
N HIS A 474 -32.86 10.34 42.03
CA HIS A 474 -33.34 9.15 41.34
C HIS A 474 -32.19 8.46 40.56
N PRO A 475 -31.17 7.90 41.25
CA PRO A 475 -29.97 7.44 40.60
C PRO A 475 -30.17 6.29 39.59
N VAL A 476 -31.09 5.35 39.88
CA VAL A 476 -31.37 4.23 38.97
C VAL A 476 -32.04 4.73 37.69
N ALA A 477 -33.00 5.65 37.77
CA ALA A 477 -33.67 6.24 36.61
C ALA A 477 -32.66 7.02 35.76
N ALA A 478 -31.78 7.80 36.38
CA ALA A 478 -30.71 8.51 35.70
C ALA A 478 -29.72 7.57 35.00
N MET A 479 -29.34 6.46 35.62
CA MET A 479 -28.50 5.43 34.98
C MET A 479 -29.17 4.82 33.75
N VAL A 480 -30.45 4.46 33.85
CA VAL A 480 -31.17 3.89 32.69
C VAL A 480 -31.22 4.89 31.53
N VAL A 481 -31.58 6.15 31.82
CA VAL A 481 -31.68 7.20 30.77
C VAL A 481 -30.32 7.46 30.11
N THR A 482 -29.26 7.52 30.91
CA THR A 482 -27.90 7.77 30.39
C THR A 482 -27.32 6.58 29.66
N LEU A 483 -27.73 5.34 29.96
CA LEU A 483 -27.34 4.13 29.23
C LEU A 483 -28.10 3.93 27.92
N CYS A 484 -29.32 4.44 27.79
CA CYS A 484 -30.12 4.25 26.56
C CYS A 484 -29.44 4.74 25.31
N VAL A 485 -28.75 5.89 25.36
CA VAL A 485 -28.10 6.50 24.19
C VAL A 485 -26.88 5.68 23.73
N PRO A 486 -25.89 5.37 24.58
CA PRO A 486 -24.74 4.57 24.15
C PRO A 486 -25.11 3.14 23.73
N VAL A 487 -26.07 2.50 24.43
CA VAL A 487 -26.58 1.17 24.05
C VAL A 487 -27.32 1.25 22.74
N GLY A 488 -28.12 2.28 22.52
CA GLY A 488 -28.77 2.56 21.24
C GLY A 488 -27.75 2.76 20.09
N GLY A 489 -26.68 3.48 20.36
CA GLY A 489 -25.58 3.63 19.41
C GLY A 489 -24.95 2.29 19.00
N ILE A 490 -24.61 1.46 19.99
CA ILE A 490 -24.06 0.11 19.71
C ILE A 490 -25.09 -0.78 18.98
N ALA A 491 -26.36 -0.72 19.33
CA ALA A 491 -27.41 -1.48 18.66
C ALA A 491 -27.62 -1.06 17.19
N LEU A 492 -27.35 0.19 16.85
CA LEU A 492 -27.43 0.73 15.50
C LEU A 492 -26.12 0.55 14.69
N MET A 493 -25.04 0.09 15.30
CA MET A 493 -23.76 -0.16 14.61
C MET A 493 -23.90 -1.03 13.35
N PRO A 494 -24.72 -2.10 13.32
CA PRO A 494 -24.88 -2.92 12.10
C PRO A 494 -25.55 -2.19 10.93
N THR A 495 -26.13 -1.01 11.15
CA THR A 495 -26.74 -0.20 10.08
C THR A 495 -25.78 0.78 9.42
N LEU A 496 -24.53 0.86 9.92
CA LEU A 496 -23.49 1.70 9.35
C LEU A 496 -22.88 1.05 8.12
N ASP A 497 -22.65 1.85 7.11
CA ASP A 497 -21.79 1.44 6.00
C ASP A 497 -20.38 1.19 6.51
N VAL A 498 -19.74 0.14 6.00
CA VAL A 498 -18.39 -0.26 6.42
C VAL A 498 -17.41 -0.03 5.27
N ALA A 499 -16.28 0.59 5.57
CA ALA A 499 -15.14 0.74 4.66
C ALA A 499 -13.83 0.44 5.42
N PHE A 500 -12.80 -0.06 4.77
CA PHE A 500 -11.51 -0.30 5.43
C PHE A 500 -10.79 1.02 5.61
N PHE A 501 -10.31 1.62 4.52
CA PHE A 501 -9.74 2.96 4.46
C PHE A 501 -10.47 3.80 3.41
N PRO A 502 -10.50 5.13 3.54
CA PRO A 502 -11.00 6.00 2.47
C PRO A 502 -10.00 6.05 1.31
N LEU A 503 -10.50 6.47 0.14
CA LEU A 503 -9.66 6.71 -1.03
C LEU A 503 -8.61 7.80 -0.77
N ALA A 504 -7.48 7.73 -1.47
CA ALA A 504 -6.44 8.74 -1.37
C ALA A 504 -6.86 10.03 -2.09
N ASP A 505 -6.53 11.18 -1.47
CA ASP A 505 -6.75 12.49 -2.06
C ASP A 505 -5.60 12.81 -3.02
N ARG A 506 -5.77 12.39 -4.27
CA ARG A 506 -4.79 12.59 -5.34
C ARG A 506 -5.45 13.19 -6.59
N ASP A 507 -4.73 14.04 -7.28
CA ASP A 507 -5.05 14.56 -8.60
C ASP A 507 -4.64 13.59 -9.72
N GLN A 508 -4.59 12.33 -9.37
CA GLN A 508 -4.21 11.20 -10.24
C GLN A 508 -5.19 10.06 -10.04
N PHE A 509 -5.42 9.30 -11.10
CA PHE A 509 -6.07 7.99 -11.07
C PHE A 509 -5.42 7.05 -12.08
N HIS A 510 -5.74 5.77 -12.02
CA HIS A 510 -5.19 4.80 -12.95
C HIS A 510 -6.28 3.97 -13.61
N ILE A 511 -5.94 3.42 -14.79
CA ILE A 511 -6.81 2.57 -15.59
C ILE A 511 -6.05 1.30 -15.93
N GLU A 512 -6.56 0.16 -15.49
CA GLU A 512 -6.10 -1.14 -15.93
C GLU A 512 -6.98 -1.63 -17.07
N VAL A 513 -6.37 -1.98 -18.20
CA VAL A 513 -7.08 -2.54 -19.35
C VAL A 513 -6.50 -3.90 -19.67
N ARG A 514 -7.36 -4.91 -19.77
CA ARG A 514 -6.97 -6.26 -20.16
C ARG A 514 -7.73 -6.69 -21.39
N LEU A 515 -6.98 -7.13 -22.36
CA LEU A 515 -7.46 -7.82 -23.56
C LEU A 515 -7.54 -9.34 -23.29
N PRO A 516 -8.21 -10.11 -24.16
CA PRO A 516 -8.13 -11.57 -24.14
C PRO A 516 -6.67 -12.04 -24.14
N ALA A 517 -6.38 -13.12 -23.39
CA ALA A 517 -5.02 -13.61 -23.12
C ALA A 517 -4.17 -13.87 -24.39
N ALA A 518 -4.80 -14.18 -25.51
CA ALA A 518 -4.14 -14.38 -26.81
C ALA A 518 -3.78 -13.09 -27.57
N SER A 519 -4.03 -11.91 -26.99
CA SER A 519 -3.75 -10.66 -27.69
C SER A 519 -2.26 -10.36 -27.75
N SER A 520 -1.78 -9.91 -28.92
CA SER A 520 -0.40 -9.50 -29.11
C SER A 520 -0.18 -8.10 -28.53
N ILE A 521 1.07 -7.79 -28.19
CA ILE A 521 1.45 -6.46 -27.69
C ILE A 521 1.10 -5.35 -28.69
N ALA A 522 1.23 -5.60 -30.00
CA ALA A 522 0.86 -4.63 -31.03
C ALA A 522 -0.65 -4.32 -31.05
N LYS A 523 -1.51 -5.32 -30.75
CA LYS A 523 -2.96 -5.11 -30.61
C LYS A 523 -3.27 -4.30 -29.37
N THR A 524 -2.55 -4.56 -28.27
CA THR A 524 -2.70 -3.81 -27.01
C THR A 524 -2.22 -2.37 -27.19
N GLU A 525 -1.12 -2.14 -27.93
CA GLU A 525 -0.61 -0.81 -28.27
C GLU A 525 -1.60 -0.01 -29.13
N ALA A 526 -2.21 -0.65 -30.14
CA ALA A 526 -3.25 -0.02 -30.93
C ALA A 526 -4.45 0.44 -30.08
N LEU A 527 -4.90 -0.44 -29.15
CA LEU A 527 -5.96 -0.07 -28.20
C LEU A 527 -5.50 1.05 -27.25
N ALA A 528 -4.25 1.03 -26.81
CA ALA A 528 -3.71 2.06 -25.92
C ALA A 528 -3.82 3.46 -26.56
N HIS A 529 -3.49 3.61 -27.82
CA HIS A 529 -3.66 4.88 -28.54
C HIS A 529 -5.11 5.35 -28.60
N GLU A 530 -6.08 4.44 -28.78
CA GLU A 530 -7.50 4.80 -28.82
C GLU A 530 -8.03 5.18 -27.41
N VAL A 531 -7.68 4.41 -26.38
CA VAL A 531 -8.05 4.70 -25.00
C VAL A 531 -7.45 6.02 -24.53
N GLU A 532 -6.16 6.21 -24.81
CA GLU A 532 -5.43 7.42 -24.43
C GLU A 532 -6.01 8.67 -25.12
N SER A 533 -6.32 8.60 -26.43
CA SER A 533 -6.97 9.69 -27.17
C SER A 533 -8.30 10.09 -26.50
N MET A 534 -9.11 9.10 -26.11
CA MET A 534 -10.39 9.34 -25.45
C MET A 534 -10.20 9.97 -24.06
N VAL A 535 -9.23 9.51 -23.29
CA VAL A 535 -8.97 10.01 -21.92
C VAL A 535 -8.41 11.43 -21.96
N ARG A 536 -7.55 11.76 -22.93
CA ARG A 536 -7.00 13.11 -23.11
C ARG A 536 -8.02 14.17 -23.46
N GLU A 537 -9.14 13.78 -24.09
CA GLU A 537 -10.25 14.70 -24.41
C GLU A 537 -11.09 15.07 -23.19
N LEU A 538 -10.91 14.41 -22.05
CA LEU A 538 -11.68 14.69 -20.83
C LEU A 538 -11.27 16.03 -20.20
N PRO A 539 -12.25 16.84 -19.75
CA PRO A 539 -11.95 18.12 -19.10
C PRO A 539 -11.10 17.94 -17.84
N GLY A 540 -10.00 18.69 -17.76
CA GLY A 540 -9.13 18.69 -16.58
C GLY A 540 -8.07 17.58 -16.58
N VAL A 541 -7.98 16.75 -17.61
CA VAL A 541 -6.84 15.85 -17.80
C VAL A 541 -5.65 16.64 -18.32
N VAL A 542 -4.49 16.47 -17.67
CA VAL A 542 -3.24 17.18 -17.98
C VAL A 542 -2.33 16.28 -18.79
N ARG A 543 -2.20 15.02 -18.38
CA ARG A 543 -1.25 14.08 -18.96
C ARG A 543 -1.77 12.65 -18.81
N VAL A 544 -1.44 11.82 -19.78
CA VAL A 544 -1.69 10.38 -19.76
C VAL A 544 -0.39 9.66 -20.06
N SER A 545 0.00 8.74 -19.18
CA SER A 545 1.16 7.86 -19.34
C SER A 545 0.66 6.43 -19.45
N SER A 546 0.98 5.75 -20.55
CA SER A 546 0.50 4.39 -20.86
C SER A 546 1.67 3.39 -20.83
N PHE A 547 1.47 2.26 -20.17
CA PHE A 547 2.44 1.17 -20.06
C PHE A 547 1.79 -0.11 -20.57
N ILE A 548 2.38 -0.69 -21.61
CA ILE A 548 1.84 -1.83 -22.37
C ILE A 548 2.79 -3.01 -22.17
N GLY A 549 2.26 -4.17 -21.76
CA GLY A 549 3.04 -5.37 -21.49
C GLY A 549 3.63 -5.45 -20.09
N GLU A 550 3.53 -4.39 -19.33
CA GLU A 550 4.03 -4.28 -17.95
C GLU A 550 3.15 -3.36 -17.10
N SER A 551 3.33 -3.38 -15.79
CA SER A 551 2.72 -2.42 -14.86
C SER A 551 3.39 -1.05 -14.96
N ALA A 552 2.62 0.02 -14.74
CA ALA A 552 3.18 1.37 -14.57
C ALA A 552 4.19 1.45 -13.42
N PRO A 553 5.14 2.41 -13.42
CA PRO A 553 5.97 2.70 -12.26
C PRO A 553 5.12 2.89 -11.00
N MET A 554 5.55 2.31 -9.89
CA MET A 554 4.87 2.49 -8.61
C MET A 554 5.05 3.94 -8.12
N MET A 555 4.12 4.82 -8.50
CA MET A 555 4.08 6.22 -8.04
C MET A 555 3.31 6.38 -6.73
N TYR A 556 2.59 5.35 -6.32
CA TYR A 556 1.84 5.29 -5.07
C TYR A 556 1.95 3.89 -4.45
N TYR A 557 2.19 3.82 -3.13
CA TYR A 557 2.57 2.59 -2.43
C TYR A 557 1.52 1.47 -2.47
N ASN A 558 0.26 1.79 -2.74
CA ASN A 558 -0.85 0.82 -2.74
C ASN A 558 -1.13 0.19 -4.11
N VAL A 559 -0.31 0.46 -5.13
CA VAL A 559 -0.46 -0.13 -6.46
C VAL A 559 0.43 -1.36 -6.58
N LEU A 560 -0.17 -2.52 -6.83
CA LEU A 560 0.57 -3.75 -7.07
C LEU A 560 1.13 -3.77 -8.50
N THR A 561 2.42 -4.07 -8.64
CA THR A 561 3.14 -4.09 -9.91
C THR A 561 3.66 -5.50 -10.20
N ASN A 562 2.78 -6.39 -10.73
CA ASN A 562 3.08 -7.79 -10.97
C ASN A 562 2.66 -8.31 -12.35
N GLU A 563 2.47 -7.39 -13.32
CA GLU A 563 2.02 -7.71 -14.67
C GLU A 563 3.16 -7.64 -15.71
N ASP A 564 4.37 -8.04 -15.30
CA ASP A 564 5.52 -8.09 -16.21
C ASP A 564 5.32 -9.14 -17.31
N ASN A 565 5.83 -8.85 -18.51
CA ASN A 565 5.75 -9.71 -19.68
C ASN A 565 4.31 -10.20 -19.98
N ASN A 566 3.33 -9.32 -19.84
CA ASN A 566 1.93 -9.61 -20.14
C ASN A 566 1.45 -8.81 -21.35
N PRO A 567 1.59 -9.31 -22.58
CA PRO A 567 1.27 -8.55 -23.79
C PRO A 567 -0.20 -8.13 -23.92
N ALA A 568 -1.11 -8.76 -23.17
CA ALA A 568 -2.52 -8.43 -23.13
C ALA A 568 -2.90 -7.39 -22.06
N PHE A 569 -1.91 -6.80 -21.38
CA PHE A 569 -2.10 -5.84 -20.29
C PHE A 569 -1.66 -4.43 -20.67
N LEU A 570 -2.47 -3.46 -20.29
CA LEU A 570 -2.22 -2.03 -20.45
C LEU A 570 -2.55 -1.32 -19.14
N HIS A 571 -1.62 -0.52 -18.63
CA HIS A 571 -1.80 0.29 -17.44
C HIS A 571 -1.60 1.77 -17.77
N LEU A 572 -2.62 2.59 -17.53
CA LEU A 572 -2.53 4.03 -17.72
C LEU A 572 -2.52 4.75 -16.37
N ILE A 573 -1.66 5.75 -16.26
CA ILE A 573 -1.69 6.75 -15.18
C ILE A 573 -2.20 8.05 -15.80
N VAL A 574 -3.20 8.64 -15.18
CA VAL A 574 -3.86 9.86 -15.65
C VAL A 574 -3.68 10.95 -14.60
N ASP A 575 -3.01 12.02 -14.97
CA ASP A 575 -2.82 13.22 -14.16
C ASP A 575 -3.91 14.25 -14.50
N THR A 576 -4.52 14.84 -13.49
CA THR A 576 -5.56 15.88 -13.62
C THR A 576 -5.10 17.18 -12.97
N VAL A 577 -5.79 18.28 -13.29
CA VAL A 577 -5.51 19.61 -12.71
C VAL A 577 -5.80 19.69 -11.21
N SER A 578 -6.62 18.80 -10.67
CA SER A 578 -7.00 18.79 -9.24
C SER A 578 -7.71 17.50 -8.84
N LEU A 579 -7.74 17.22 -7.54
CA LEU A 579 -8.54 16.15 -6.94
C LEU A 579 -10.03 16.23 -7.34
N GLU A 580 -10.57 17.45 -7.46
CA GLU A 580 -11.98 17.65 -7.85
C GLU A 580 -12.22 17.19 -9.30
N ALA A 581 -11.30 17.47 -10.20
CA ALA A 581 -11.33 16.98 -11.58
C ALA A 581 -11.29 15.45 -11.62
N THR A 582 -10.37 14.81 -10.85
CA THR A 582 -10.35 13.35 -10.70
C THR A 582 -11.71 12.80 -10.25
N ASN A 583 -12.31 13.39 -9.22
CA ASN A 583 -13.59 12.92 -8.66
C ASN A 583 -14.77 13.09 -9.65
N GLN A 584 -14.72 14.08 -10.53
CA GLN A 584 -15.75 14.30 -11.55
C GLN A 584 -15.61 13.33 -12.74
N GLN A 585 -14.39 12.99 -13.14
CA GLN A 585 -14.17 12.18 -14.35
C GLN A 585 -14.33 10.67 -14.12
N VAL A 586 -13.81 10.15 -13.01
CA VAL A 586 -13.74 8.70 -12.76
C VAL A 586 -15.10 7.99 -12.86
N PRO A 587 -16.22 8.47 -12.27
CA PRO A 587 -17.50 7.75 -12.31
C PRO A 587 -18.10 7.57 -13.71
N GLY A 588 -17.90 8.58 -14.59
CA GLY A 588 -18.42 8.53 -15.97
C GLY A 588 -17.54 7.79 -16.95
N LEU A 589 -16.22 7.76 -16.66
CA LEU A 589 -15.22 7.19 -17.55
C LEU A 589 -15.35 5.67 -17.66
N GLN A 590 -15.62 4.96 -16.55
CA GLN A 590 -15.83 3.52 -16.54
C GLN A 590 -16.88 3.10 -17.57
N GLN A 591 -18.07 3.69 -17.52
CA GLN A 591 -19.15 3.35 -18.46
C GLN A 591 -18.81 3.71 -19.91
N SER A 592 -18.04 4.77 -20.11
CA SER A 592 -17.65 5.21 -21.44
C SER A 592 -16.65 4.24 -22.07
N LEU A 593 -15.69 3.74 -21.29
CA LEU A 593 -14.72 2.73 -21.73
C LEU A 593 -15.43 1.40 -22.02
N ASP A 594 -16.31 0.92 -21.13
CA ASP A 594 -17.04 -0.34 -21.32
C ASP A 594 -17.90 -0.33 -22.59
N LYS A 595 -18.52 0.82 -22.94
CA LYS A 595 -19.33 0.96 -24.15
C LYS A 595 -18.48 1.02 -25.40
N ARG A 596 -17.34 1.72 -25.35
CA ARG A 596 -16.50 1.94 -26.53
C ARG A 596 -15.60 0.76 -26.84
N PHE A 597 -15.12 0.06 -25.80
CA PHE A 597 -14.17 -1.04 -25.91
C PHE A 597 -14.69 -2.33 -25.28
N PRO A 598 -15.82 -2.90 -25.74
CA PRO A 598 -16.44 -4.09 -25.14
C PRO A 598 -15.57 -5.36 -25.24
N GLN A 599 -14.53 -5.34 -26.09
CA GLN A 599 -13.55 -6.41 -26.25
C GLN A 599 -12.49 -6.43 -25.14
N ALA A 600 -12.43 -5.39 -24.30
CA ALA A 600 -11.44 -5.25 -23.23
C ALA A 600 -12.15 -5.10 -21.87
N GLN A 601 -11.51 -5.58 -20.83
CA GLN A 601 -11.92 -5.31 -19.45
C GLN A 601 -11.17 -4.10 -18.94
N SER A 602 -11.83 -2.95 -18.87
CA SER A 602 -11.26 -1.71 -18.38
C SER A 602 -11.70 -1.44 -16.95
N VAL A 603 -10.78 -1.20 -16.03
CA VAL A 603 -11.07 -0.89 -14.62
C VAL A 603 -10.45 0.47 -14.29
N VAL A 604 -11.29 1.45 -14.01
CA VAL A 604 -10.89 2.81 -13.62
C VAL A 604 -10.86 2.89 -12.09
N ARG A 605 -9.69 3.18 -11.51
CA ARG A 605 -9.52 3.20 -10.06
C ARG A 605 -8.86 4.51 -9.61
N LYS A 606 -9.38 5.06 -8.52
CA LYS A 606 -8.66 6.04 -7.71
C LYS A 606 -7.64 5.30 -6.83
N TYR A 607 -6.58 5.98 -6.43
CA TYR A 607 -5.66 5.38 -5.47
C TYR A 607 -6.35 5.15 -4.12
N GLU A 608 -6.06 4.01 -3.52
CA GLU A 608 -6.60 3.59 -2.24
C GLU A 608 -5.57 3.78 -1.12
N GLN A 609 -6.01 3.77 0.13
CA GLN A 609 -5.14 3.81 1.31
C GLN A 609 -5.19 2.48 2.05
N GLY A 610 -4.23 2.24 2.94
CA GLY A 610 -4.12 1.00 3.70
C GLY A 610 -3.36 -0.10 2.98
N SER A 611 -3.57 -1.36 3.39
CA SER A 611 -2.93 -2.53 2.77
C SER A 611 -3.34 -2.68 1.31
N PRO A 612 -2.41 -2.97 0.39
CA PRO A 612 -2.73 -3.21 -1.00
C PRO A 612 -3.50 -4.53 -1.17
N PHE A 613 -4.45 -4.56 -2.09
CA PHE A 613 -5.18 -5.78 -2.48
C PHE A 613 -5.40 -5.80 -4.00
N LYS A 614 -5.53 -7.02 -4.56
CA LYS A 614 -5.65 -7.22 -6.02
C LYS A 614 -7.01 -6.76 -6.56
N ALA A 615 -8.07 -7.06 -5.83
CA ALA A 615 -9.43 -6.67 -6.17
C ALA A 615 -10.24 -6.34 -4.91
N PRO A 616 -11.21 -5.39 -4.98
CA PRO A 616 -12.06 -5.04 -3.86
C PRO A 616 -12.84 -6.23 -3.29
N ILE A 617 -13.32 -7.11 -4.17
CA ILE A 617 -14.00 -8.35 -3.81
C ILE A 617 -13.21 -9.51 -4.42
N GLU A 618 -12.86 -10.49 -3.59
CA GLU A 618 -12.13 -11.68 -4.04
C GLU A 618 -12.64 -12.91 -3.31
N LEU A 619 -12.88 -13.99 -4.08
CA LEU A 619 -13.09 -15.35 -3.55
C LEU A 619 -11.93 -16.23 -4.04
N ARG A 620 -11.41 -17.04 -3.14
CA ARG A 620 -10.31 -17.98 -3.36
C ARG A 620 -10.86 -19.40 -3.25
N VAL A 621 -10.86 -20.15 -4.34
CA VAL A 621 -11.29 -21.56 -4.34
C VAL A 621 -10.07 -22.45 -4.41
N TYR A 622 -9.84 -23.24 -3.40
CA TYR A 622 -8.73 -24.19 -3.34
C TYR A 622 -9.18 -25.59 -3.74
N GLY A 623 -8.32 -26.31 -4.47
CA GLY A 623 -8.55 -27.67 -4.91
C GLY A 623 -7.46 -28.18 -5.85
N ASP A 624 -7.49 -29.47 -6.20
CA ASP A 624 -6.42 -30.11 -6.97
C ASP A 624 -6.67 -30.13 -8.48
N ASP A 625 -7.93 -30.27 -8.92
CA ASP A 625 -8.28 -30.43 -10.32
C ASP A 625 -8.58 -29.09 -10.99
N LEU A 626 -7.90 -28.81 -12.11
CA LEU A 626 -8.00 -27.53 -12.83
C LEU A 626 -9.38 -27.32 -13.48
N GLU A 627 -10.01 -28.37 -14.01
CA GLU A 627 -11.32 -28.29 -14.67
C GLU A 627 -12.42 -27.99 -13.64
N VAL A 628 -12.35 -28.63 -12.46
CA VAL A 628 -13.28 -28.38 -11.36
C VAL A 628 -13.10 -26.96 -10.82
N LEU A 629 -11.85 -26.51 -10.63
CA LEU A 629 -11.56 -25.14 -10.19
C LEU A 629 -12.07 -24.11 -11.18
N SER A 630 -11.90 -24.34 -12.48
CA SER A 630 -12.39 -23.46 -13.54
C SER A 630 -13.92 -23.39 -13.54
N SER A 631 -14.62 -24.54 -13.44
CA SER A 631 -16.08 -24.55 -13.41
C SER A 631 -16.64 -23.82 -12.18
N LEU A 632 -16.09 -24.08 -10.99
CA LEU A 632 -16.46 -23.37 -9.76
C LEU A 632 -16.17 -21.87 -9.88
N GLY A 633 -15.05 -21.52 -10.50
CA GLY A 633 -14.70 -20.13 -10.77
C GLY A 633 -15.73 -19.40 -11.64
N LEU A 634 -16.22 -20.05 -12.70
CA LEU A 634 -17.26 -19.49 -13.58
C LEU A 634 -18.62 -19.36 -12.86
N GLU A 635 -19.00 -20.35 -12.05
CA GLU A 635 -20.24 -20.32 -11.27
C GLU A 635 -20.19 -19.15 -10.25
N LEU A 636 -19.10 -18.99 -9.53
CA LEU A 636 -18.91 -17.88 -8.60
C LEU A 636 -18.84 -16.53 -9.31
N ALA A 637 -18.19 -16.45 -10.47
CA ALA A 637 -18.21 -15.24 -11.30
C ALA A 637 -19.64 -14.88 -11.73
N GLY A 638 -20.47 -15.87 -12.05
CA GLY A 638 -21.90 -15.66 -12.35
C GLY A 638 -22.68 -15.08 -11.16
N LEU A 639 -22.38 -15.51 -9.92
CA LEU A 639 -22.96 -14.92 -8.72
C LEU A 639 -22.50 -13.47 -8.50
N MET A 640 -21.23 -13.16 -8.71
CA MET A 640 -20.68 -11.81 -8.60
C MET A 640 -21.26 -10.86 -9.65
N HIS A 641 -21.45 -11.29 -10.88
CA HIS A 641 -22.08 -10.49 -11.94
C HIS A 641 -23.53 -10.07 -11.64
N GLN A 642 -24.22 -10.78 -10.76
CA GLN A 642 -25.58 -10.42 -10.33
C GLN A 642 -25.59 -9.27 -9.31
N LEU A 643 -24.44 -8.79 -8.84
CA LEU A 643 -24.36 -7.68 -7.91
C LEU A 643 -24.41 -6.35 -8.68
N PRO A 644 -25.30 -5.40 -8.30
CA PRO A 644 -25.53 -4.19 -9.08
C PRO A 644 -24.33 -3.21 -9.10
N GLN A 645 -23.41 -3.35 -8.16
CA GLN A 645 -22.24 -2.48 -8.04
C GLN A 645 -20.97 -3.07 -8.68
N VAL A 646 -21.01 -4.31 -9.15
CA VAL A 646 -19.88 -4.98 -9.80
C VAL A 646 -19.88 -4.63 -11.29
N THR A 647 -18.77 -4.06 -11.77
CA THR A 647 -18.59 -3.71 -13.19
C THR A 647 -17.94 -4.83 -13.98
N HIS A 648 -16.87 -5.41 -13.45
CA HIS A 648 -16.14 -6.51 -14.06
C HIS A 648 -15.89 -7.64 -13.06
N VAL A 649 -15.91 -8.88 -13.56
CA VAL A 649 -15.52 -10.06 -12.81
C VAL A 649 -14.47 -10.84 -13.61
N ARG A 650 -13.42 -11.29 -12.94
CA ARG A 650 -12.38 -12.15 -13.48
C ARG A 650 -12.38 -13.48 -12.75
N ALA A 651 -12.53 -14.58 -13.50
CA ALA A 651 -12.17 -15.89 -13.03
C ALA A 651 -10.79 -16.22 -13.62
N GLY A 652 -9.78 -16.40 -12.75
CA GLY A 652 -8.37 -16.43 -13.17
C GLY A 652 -8.05 -17.60 -14.11
N MET A 653 -8.25 -18.85 -13.66
CA MET A 653 -7.94 -20.06 -14.44
C MET A 653 -9.04 -20.32 -15.47
N GLN A 654 -8.74 -19.99 -16.73
CA GLN A 654 -9.62 -20.24 -17.88
C GLN A 654 -8.86 -21.01 -18.94
N ARG A 655 -9.59 -21.85 -19.72
CA ARG A 655 -9.04 -22.61 -20.83
C ARG A 655 -9.34 -21.90 -22.15
N ASP A 656 -8.96 -20.65 -22.24
CA ASP A 656 -9.30 -19.69 -23.32
C ASP A 656 -8.10 -19.29 -24.18
N LEU A 657 -6.90 -19.81 -23.89
CA LEU A 657 -5.71 -19.53 -24.67
C LEU A 657 -5.58 -20.51 -25.85
N PRO A 658 -5.70 -20.06 -27.11
CA PRO A 658 -5.47 -20.93 -28.27
C PRO A 658 -3.98 -21.30 -28.36
N ARG A 659 -3.69 -22.59 -28.48
CA ARG A 659 -2.36 -23.15 -28.65
C ARG A 659 -2.28 -23.88 -29.97
N LEU A 660 -1.27 -23.60 -30.77
CA LEU A 660 -0.94 -24.40 -31.93
C LEU A 660 -0.13 -25.61 -31.48
N VAL A 661 -0.71 -26.82 -31.67
CA VAL A 661 -0.08 -28.08 -31.32
C VAL A 661 0.48 -28.70 -32.61
N LEU A 662 1.72 -29.18 -32.55
CA LEU A 662 2.34 -30.01 -33.58
C LEU A 662 2.22 -31.48 -33.15
N ASP A 663 1.37 -32.23 -33.81
CA ASP A 663 1.24 -33.67 -33.58
C ASP A 663 2.27 -34.40 -34.46
N VAL A 664 3.29 -34.93 -33.79
CA VAL A 664 4.51 -35.45 -34.45
C VAL A 664 4.34 -36.88 -34.84
N ASP A 665 4.50 -37.20 -36.15
CA ASP A 665 4.71 -38.56 -36.61
C ASP A 665 6.16 -39.02 -36.29
N HIS A 666 6.28 -39.72 -35.18
CA HIS A 666 7.57 -40.21 -34.70
C HIS A 666 8.28 -41.14 -35.68
N THR A 667 7.51 -41.87 -36.53
CA THR A 667 8.05 -42.77 -37.56
C THR A 667 8.68 -41.96 -38.68
N ALA A 668 7.91 -41.01 -39.25
CA ALA A 668 8.40 -40.12 -40.29
C ALA A 668 9.59 -39.28 -39.83
N LEU A 669 9.55 -38.81 -38.56
CA LEU A 669 10.63 -38.08 -37.96
C LEU A 669 11.91 -38.89 -37.83
N SER A 670 11.81 -40.15 -37.35
CA SER A 670 12.94 -41.06 -37.22
C SER A 670 13.52 -41.46 -38.59
N ASP A 671 12.65 -41.72 -39.58
CA ASP A 671 13.05 -42.03 -40.95
C ASP A 671 13.80 -40.86 -41.61
N ALA A 672 13.45 -39.64 -41.21
CA ALA A 672 14.18 -38.44 -41.63
C ALA A 672 15.50 -38.21 -40.85
N GLY A 673 15.85 -39.04 -39.88
CA GLY A 673 17.05 -38.86 -39.06
C GLY A 673 16.95 -37.72 -38.04
N LEU A 674 15.73 -37.30 -37.71
CA LEU A 674 15.46 -36.22 -36.75
C LEU A 674 14.97 -36.79 -35.42
N THR A 675 15.22 -36.05 -34.35
CA THR A 675 14.67 -36.31 -33.01
C THR A 675 13.61 -35.29 -32.68
N THR A 676 12.73 -35.59 -31.73
CA THR A 676 11.76 -34.60 -31.20
C THR A 676 12.47 -33.36 -30.65
N GLN A 677 13.63 -33.54 -30.05
CA GLN A 677 14.47 -32.44 -29.58
C GLN A 677 14.97 -31.58 -30.75
N SER A 678 15.55 -32.18 -31.79
CA SER A 678 16.03 -31.42 -32.94
C SER A 678 14.90 -30.68 -33.68
N LEU A 679 13.71 -31.32 -33.75
CA LEU A 679 12.49 -30.67 -34.25
C LEU A 679 12.12 -29.44 -33.45
N ALA A 680 12.05 -29.58 -32.10
CA ALA A 680 11.69 -28.48 -31.20
C ALA A 680 12.70 -27.33 -31.30
N GLU A 681 14.01 -27.64 -31.33
CA GLU A 681 15.08 -26.66 -31.47
C GLU A 681 14.98 -25.90 -32.80
N GLN A 682 14.75 -26.59 -33.94
CA GLN A 682 14.64 -25.95 -35.23
C GLN A 682 13.38 -25.09 -35.35
N VAL A 683 12.24 -25.57 -34.90
CA VAL A 683 10.98 -24.79 -34.87
C VAL A 683 11.11 -23.59 -33.92
N GLY A 684 11.67 -23.78 -32.73
CA GLY A 684 11.91 -22.71 -31.77
C GLY A 684 12.84 -21.63 -32.33
N ALA A 685 13.94 -22.05 -32.95
CA ALA A 685 14.88 -21.14 -33.58
C ALA A 685 14.26 -20.36 -34.76
N ALA A 686 13.38 -20.99 -35.54
CA ALA A 686 12.66 -20.34 -36.60
C ALA A 686 11.69 -19.26 -36.10
N LEU A 687 10.91 -19.55 -35.03
CA LEU A 687 9.87 -18.68 -34.51
C LEU A 687 10.43 -17.58 -33.63
N SER A 688 11.29 -17.92 -32.65
CA SER A 688 11.81 -17.03 -31.61
C SER A 688 13.21 -16.48 -31.91
N GLY A 689 13.90 -17.09 -32.90
CA GLY A 689 15.31 -16.85 -33.15
C GLY A 689 16.23 -17.55 -32.15
N GLN A 690 17.52 -17.64 -32.49
CA GLN A 690 18.56 -18.28 -31.68
C GLN A 690 19.61 -17.26 -31.26
N PRO A 691 19.96 -17.18 -29.96
CA PRO A 691 21.12 -16.40 -29.51
C PRO A 691 22.40 -16.89 -30.18
N ALA A 692 23.27 -15.94 -30.58
CA ALA A 692 24.52 -16.23 -31.29
C ALA A 692 25.71 -15.46 -30.71
N GLY A 693 25.74 -15.25 -29.40
CA GLY A 693 26.77 -14.46 -28.73
C GLY A 693 26.41 -13.00 -28.53
N MET A 694 27.42 -12.15 -28.35
CA MET A 694 27.30 -10.71 -28.05
C MET A 694 28.20 -9.90 -28.98
N LEU A 695 27.72 -8.75 -29.44
CA LEU A 695 28.56 -7.70 -30.02
C LEU A 695 29.01 -6.76 -28.90
N LEU A 696 30.32 -6.51 -28.77
CA LEU A 696 30.85 -5.53 -27.83
C LEU A 696 31.17 -4.25 -28.56
N GLU A 697 30.42 -3.20 -28.32
CA GLU A 697 30.64 -1.89 -28.90
C GLU A 697 31.00 -0.92 -27.77
N ASP A 698 32.22 -0.45 -27.76
CA ASP A 698 32.81 0.31 -26.64
C ASP A 698 32.66 -0.42 -25.30
N THR A 699 31.65 -0.02 -24.50
CA THR A 699 31.31 -0.61 -23.19
C THR A 699 29.97 -1.36 -23.18
N GLN A 700 29.22 -1.30 -24.30
CA GLN A 700 27.91 -1.93 -24.40
C GLN A 700 27.99 -3.32 -25.00
N GLN A 701 27.26 -4.27 -24.40
CA GLN A 701 27.12 -5.62 -24.90
C GLN A 701 25.73 -5.78 -25.53
N LEU A 702 25.70 -5.94 -26.86
CA LEU A 702 24.47 -6.15 -27.62
C LEU A 702 24.30 -7.64 -27.93
N PRO A 703 23.22 -8.30 -27.51
CA PRO A 703 22.98 -9.69 -27.87
C PRO A 703 22.78 -9.83 -29.39
N ILE A 704 23.43 -10.85 -29.97
CA ILE A 704 23.25 -11.21 -31.38
C ILE A 704 22.18 -12.29 -31.45
N ARG A 705 21.17 -12.10 -32.28
CA ARG A 705 20.09 -13.08 -32.48
C ARG A 705 19.95 -13.40 -33.96
N VAL A 706 20.04 -14.69 -34.30
CA VAL A 706 19.76 -15.20 -35.65
C VAL A 706 18.30 -15.59 -35.75
N ARG A 707 17.57 -15.07 -36.73
CA ARG A 707 16.14 -15.35 -36.92
C ARG A 707 15.74 -15.31 -38.38
N TYR A 708 14.60 -15.89 -38.70
CA TYR A 708 14.03 -15.75 -40.05
C TYR A 708 13.46 -14.33 -40.25
N ALA A 709 13.41 -13.91 -41.51
CA ALA A 709 12.77 -12.66 -41.94
C ALA A 709 11.27 -12.64 -41.53
N ASP A 710 10.74 -11.44 -41.22
CA ASP A 710 9.42 -11.27 -40.57
C ASP A 710 8.26 -11.95 -41.31
N GLY A 711 8.28 -11.97 -42.66
CA GLY A 711 7.27 -12.64 -43.47
C GLY A 711 7.06 -14.13 -43.15
N TRP A 712 8.09 -14.81 -42.63
CA TRP A 712 8.04 -16.25 -42.28
C TRP A 712 7.56 -16.53 -40.85
N ARG A 713 7.56 -15.54 -39.99
CA ARG A 713 7.23 -15.69 -38.58
C ARG A 713 5.78 -15.34 -38.24
N THR A 714 5.12 -14.58 -39.10
CA THR A 714 3.79 -14.00 -38.83
C THR A 714 2.64 -14.79 -39.45
N ASP A 715 2.92 -15.81 -40.25
CA ASP A 715 1.93 -16.61 -40.96
C ASP A 715 1.98 -18.07 -40.54
N ALA A 716 0.87 -18.57 -39.95
CA ALA A 716 0.76 -19.96 -39.49
C ALA A 716 0.77 -20.97 -40.66
N GLU A 717 0.34 -20.59 -41.88
CA GLU A 717 0.39 -21.45 -43.06
C GLU A 717 1.83 -21.66 -43.52
N GLN A 718 2.69 -20.67 -43.37
CA GLN A 718 4.10 -20.74 -43.70
C GLN A 718 4.88 -21.63 -42.73
N LEU A 719 4.40 -21.79 -41.49
CA LEU A 719 5.00 -22.73 -40.54
C LEU A 719 4.96 -24.16 -41.05
N ALA A 720 3.88 -24.58 -41.67
CA ALA A 720 3.74 -25.93 -42.24
C ALA A 720 4.74 -26.18 -43.41
N ALA A 721 5.12 -25.11 -44.11
CA ALA A 721 6.11 -25.13 -45.18
C ALA A 721 7.56 -24.98 -44.69
N LEU A 722 7.77 -24.74 -43.39
CA LEU A 722 9.10 -24.65 -42.78
C LEU A 722 9.91 -25.90 -43.10
N ARG A 723 11.13 -25.68 -43.67
CA ARG A 723 12.01 -26.82 -43.99
C ARG A 723 12.94 -27.14 -42.83
N LEU A 724 12.89 -28.39 -42.40
CA LEU A 724 13.75 -28.96 -41.38
C LEU A 724 15.04 -29.47 -42.00
N VAL A 725 16.18 -29.09 -41.43
CA VAL A 725 17.49 -29.60 -41.89
C VAL A 725 17.73 -30.97 -41.28
N SER A 726 18.10 -31.93 -42.16
CA SER A 726 18.39 -33.30 -41.81
C SER A 726 19.61 -33.83 -42.56
N ASP A 727 20.45 -34.61 -41.89
CA ASP A 727 21.61 -35.26 -42.51
C ASP A 727 21.22 -36.30 -43.59
N GLN A 728 19.96 -36.75 -43.59
CA GLN A 728 19.46 -37.78 -44.51
C GLN A 728 18.73 -37.19 -45.73
N VAL A 729 18.27 -35.93 -45.68
CA VAL A 729 17.49 -35.24 -46.72
C VAL A 729 18.16 -33.96 -47.12
N ALA A 730 18.91 -33.99 -48.22
CA ALA A 730 19.78 -32.85 -48.65
C ALA A 730 19.04 -31.54 -49.00
N GLU A 731 17.74 -31.60 -49.37
CA GLU A 731 16.93 -30.43 -49.69
C GLU A 731 16.07 -29.94 -48.53
N GLY A 732 16.26 -30.52 -47.33
CA GLY A 732 15.41 -30.26 -46.14
C GLY A 732 14.01 -30.86 -46.31
N LEU A 733 13.34 -31.17 -45.19
CA LEU A 733 12.00 -31.76 -45.14
C LEU A 733 10.99 -30.72 -44.63
N PRO A 734 9.86 -30.51 -45.33
CA PRO A 734 8.84 -29.59 -44.83
C PRO A 734 8.25 -30.13 -43.52
N LEU A 735 7.99 -29.25 -42.58
CA LEU A 735 7.43 -29.61 -41.24
C LEU A 735 6.14 -30.45 -41.39
N ALA A 736 5.28 -30.11 -42.35
CA ALA A 736 4.06 -30.84 -42.65
C ALA A 736 4.28 -32.32 -43.02
N ALA A 737 5.51 -32.77 -43.39
CA ALA A 737 5.83 -34.15 -43.66
C ALA A 737 6.06 -34.98 -42.38
N VAL A 738 6.34 -34.36 -41.25
CA VAL A 738 6.65 -35.04 -39.97
C VAL A 738 5.74 -34.61 -38.82
N ALA A 739 4.91 -33.57 -39.01
CA ALA A 739 3.97 -33.13 -37.98
C ALA A 739 2.72 -32.53 -38.62
N GLU A 740 1.56 -32.76 -38.00
CA GLU A 740 0.30 -32.10 -38.33
C GLU A 740 0.04 -31.01 -37.30
N SER A 741 -0.37 -29.80 -37.75
CA SER A 741 -0.67 -28.69 -36.87
C SER A 741 -2.17 -28.52 -36.68
N TYR A 742 -2.61 -28.37 -35.43
CA TYR A 742 -4.00 -28.03 -35.09
C TYR A 742 -4.09 -27.09 -33.88
N LEU A 743 -5.19 -26.37 -33.76
CA LEU A 743 -5.45 -25.49 -32.63
C LEU A 743 -6.13 -26.29 -31.49
N ALA A 744 -5.58 -26.17 -30.26
CA ALA A 744 -6.15 -26.72 -29.06
C ALA A 744 -6.30 -25.61 -28.00
N PRO A 745 -7.33 -25.66 -27.15
CA PRO A 745 -7.43 -24.75 -26.01
C PRO A 745 -6.40 -25.11 -24.94
N SER A 746 -5.74 -24.12 -24.38
CA SER A 746 -4.79 -24.23 -23.26
C SER A 746 -5.22 -23.33 -22.12
N TRP A 747 -4.72 -23.59 -20.95
CA TRP A 747 -4.92 -22.68 -19.80
C TRP A 747 -4.23 -21.35 -20.05
N SER A 748 -4.90 -20.24 -19.71
CA SER A 748 -4.29 -18.92 -19.79
C SER A 748 -3.37 -18.65 -18.60
N VAL A 749 -3.76 -19.15 -17.42
CA VAL A 749 -3.01 -19.00 -16.18
C VAL A 749 -3.31 -20.15 -15.23
N ILE A 750 -2.32 -20.55 -14.43
CA ILE A 750 -2.49 -21.44 -13.29
C ILE A 750 -1.90 -20.74 -12.07
N THR A 751 -2.73 -20.51 -11.04
CA THR A 751 -2.31 -19.84 -9.80
C THR A 751 -2.24 -20.85 -8.67
N ARG A 752 -1.20 -20.71 -7.85
CA ARG A 752 -1.02 -21.51 -6.63
C ARG A 752 -0.74 -20.55 -5.46
N ARG A 753 -1.24 -20.88 -4.30
CA ARG A 753 -0.98 -20.12 -3.05
C ARG A 753 -0.62 -21.10 -1.94
N ASN A 754 0.52 -20.90 -1.31
CA ASN A 754 1.06 -21.77 -0.27
C ASN A 754 1.08 -23.27 -0.67
N ALA A 755 1.50 -23.52 -1.93
CA ALA A 755 1.62 -24.83 -2.59
C ALA A 755 0.30 -25.53 -2.94
N GLU A 756 -0.85 -24.91 -2.75
CA GLU A 756 -2.15 -25.41 -3.22
C GLU A 756 -2.59 -24.64 -4.46
N ARG A 757 -3.24 -25.30 -5.40
CA ARG A 757 -3.88 -24.61 -6.53
C ARG A 757 -5.03 -23.77 -6.02
N VAL A 758 -5.15 -22.56 -6.53
CA VAL A 758 -6.20 -21.62 -6.14
C VAL A 758 -6.80 -20.93 -7.35
N GLN A 759 -8.10 -21.06 -7.52
CA GLN A 759 -8.86 -20.25 -8.47
C GLN A 759 -9.22 -18.93 -7.81
N LEU A 760 -8.75 -17.83 -8.38
CA LEU A 760 -9.09 -16.48 -7.94
C LEU A 760 -10.29 -15.98 -8.73
N VAL A 761 -11.37 -15.60 -8.02
CA VAL A 761 -12.53 -14.93 -8.62
C VAL A 761 -12.60 -13.53 -8.06
N GLN A 762 -12.31 -12.54 -8.91
CA GLN A 762 -12.10 -11.15 -8.56
C GLN A 762 -13.21 -10.28 -9.12
N GLY A 763 -13.85 -9.49 -8.26
CA GLY A 763 -14.89 -8.54 -8.63
C GLY A 763 -14.40 -7.10 -8.46
N TYR A 764 -14.60 -6.29 -9.50
CA TYR A 764 -14.27 -4.87 -9.53
C TYR A 764 -15.54 -4.06 -9.45
N LEU A 765 -15.52 -2.99 -8.67
CA LEU A 765 -16.69 -2.19 -8.36
C LEU A 765 -16.76 -0.91 -9.18
N VAL A 766 -17.95 -0.39 -9.37
CA VAL A 766 -18.13 0.98 -9.86
C VAL A 766 -17.51 1.97 -8.87
N ALA A 767 -17.12 3.14 -9.35
CA ALA A 767 -16.49 4.17 -8.52
C ALA A 767 -17.37 4.51 -7.31
N ASP A 768 -16.71 4.72 -6.17
CA ASP A 768 -17.32 5.09 -4.88
C ASP A 768 -18.24 4.01 -4.25
N ALA A 769 -18.35 2.81 -4.84
CA ALA A 769 -19.03 1.68 -4.21
C ALA A 769 -18.19 1.10 -3.05
N LEU A 770 -18.88 0.72 -1.97
CA LEU A 770 -18.24 0.17 -0.78
C LEU A 770 -18.06 -1.36 -0.91
N PRO A 771 -16.82 -1.89 -0.89
CA PRO A 771 -16.56 -3.32 -1.03
C PRO A 771 -17.26 -4.17 0.03
N ALA A 772 -17.32 -3.69 1.27
CA ALA A 772 -17.94 -4.43 2.36
C ALA A 772 -19.45 -4.69 2.15
N VAL A 773 -20.17 -3.74 1.55
CA VAL A 773 -21.61 -3.88 1.24
C VAL A 773 -21.81 -4.93 0.15
N SER A 774 -20.99 -4.85 -0.90
CA SER A 774 -21.04 -5.81 -2.01
C SER A 774 -20.61 -7.21 -1.57
N MET A 775 -19.61 -7.31 -0.68
CA MET A 775 -19.17 -8.59 -0.12
C MET A 775 -20.25 -9.24 0.75
N ALA A 776 -20.94 -8.48 1.60
CA ALA A 776 -22.04 -9.00 2.40
C ALA A 776 -23.21 -9.51 1.52
N GLN A 777 -23.49 -8.84 0.41
CA GLN A 777 -24.49 -9.31 -0.57
C GLN A 777 -24.02 -10.58 -1.28
N LEU A 778 -22.72 -10.69 -1.62
CA LEU A 778 -22.13 -11.88 -2.21
C LEU A 778 -22.19 -13.05 -1.26
N ASP A 779 -21.83 -12.87 0.01
CA ASP A 779 -21.88 -13.91 1.04
C ASP A 779 -23.28 -14.45 1.23
N ALA A 780 -24.30 -13.58 1.26
CA ALA A 780 -25.69 -14.00 1.35
C ALA A 780 -26.14 -14.83 0.14
N LYS A 781 -25.74 -14.45 -1.08
CA LYS A 781 -26.02 -15.19 -2.31
C LYS A 781 -25.27 -16.54 -2.34
N LEU A 782 -24.01 -16.55 -1.93
CA LEU A 782 -23.17 -17.75 -1.86
C LEU A 782 -23.77 -18.76 -0.88
N GLN A 783 -24.17 -18.34 0.30
CA GLN A 783 -24.84 -19.20 1.29
C GLN A 783 -26.17 -19.77 0.73
N ALA A 784 -26.97 -18.93 0.12
CA ALA A 784 -28.21 -19.38 -0.50
C ALA A 784 -27.98 -20.39 -1.63
N ALA A 785 -26.98 -20.19 -2.49
CA ALA A 785 -26.62 -21.11 -3.58
C ALA A 785 -26.12 -22.47 -3.05
N LEU A 786 -25.34 -22.46 -1.95
CA LEU A 786 -24.89 -23.68 -1.27
C LEU A 786 -26.06 -24.43 -0.61
N GLU A 787 -26.97 -23.75 0.08
CA GLU A 787 -28.14 -24.33 0.75
C GLU A 787 -29.16 -24.90 -0.25
N ASN A 788 -29.37 -24.24 -1.37
CA ASN A 788 -30.30 -24.67 -2.43
C ASN A 788 -29.70 -25.72 -3.36
N GLY A 789 -28.42 -26.03 -3.24
CA GLY A 789 -27.71 -26.97 -4.09
C GLY A 789 -27.44 -26.47 -5.52
N GLU A 790 -27.59 -25.17 -5.77
CA GLU A 790 -27.20 -24.51 -7.03
C GLU A 790 -25.70 -24.52 -7.22
N LEU A 791 -24.96 -24.35 -6.13
CA LEU A 791 -23.49 -24.50 -6.07
C LEU A 791 -23.18 -25.72 -5.20
N THR A 792 -22.43 -26.67 -5.75
CA THR A 792 -21.98 -27.84 -5.00
C THR A 792 -20.47 -27.85 -4.86
N LEU A 793 -19.98 -27.85 -3.64
CA LEU A 793 -18.56 -27.90 -3.36
C LEU A 793 -18.10 -29.34 -3.20
N PRO A 794 -17.25 -29.90 -4.11
CA PRO A 794 -16.75 -31.26 -3.98
C PRO A 794 -15.90 -31.45 -2.72
N ALA A 795 -15.78 -32.70 -2.26
CA ALA A 795 -14.93 -33.02 -1.11
C ALA A 795 -13.46 -32.64 -1.40
N GLY A 796 -12.83 -31.95 -0.45
CA GLY A 796 -11.46 -31.44 -0.60
C GLY A 796 -11.35 -30.02 -1.18
N TYR A 797 -12.46 -29.44 -1.62
CA TYR A 797 -12.49 -28.04 -2.06
C TYR A 797 -12.99 -27.13 -0.95
N ARG A 798 -12.46 -25.91 -0.90
CA ARG A 798 -12.88 -24.86 0.04
C ARG A 798 -12.86 -23.49 -0.61
N ILE A 799 -13.72 -22.61 -0.11
CA ILE A 799 -13.81 -21.22 -0.53
C ILE A 799 -13.34 -20.35 0.65
N GLU A 800 -12.45 -19.42 0.39
CA GLU A 800 -12.00 -18.40 1.32
C GLU A 800 -12.27 -17.01 0.76
N THR A 801 -12.58 -16.06 1.63
CA THR A 801 -12.72 -14.65 1.27
C THR A 801 -11.35 -14.00 1.18
N GLY A 802 -11.12 -13.21 0.14
CA GLY A 802 -9.96 -12.36 -0.08
C GLY A 802 -10.34 -10.89 -0.23
N GLY A 803 -9.44 -10.09 -0.82
CA GLY A 803 -9.67 -8.67 -1.09
C GLY A 803 -9.73 -7.80 0.16
N GLU A 804 -10.40 -6.64 0.07
CA GLU A 804 -10.48 -5.67 1.16
C GLU A 804 -11.03 -6.28 2.46
N ALA A 805 -12.01 -7.17 2.36
CA ALA A 805 -12.65 -7.77 3.53
C ALA A 805 -11.66 -8.59 4.37
N ALA A 806 -10.82 -9.40 3.72
CA ALA A 806 -9.80 -10.20 4.40
C ALA A 806 -8.74 -9.31 5.08
N GLU A 807 -8.23 -8.32 4.37
CA GLU A 807 -7.25 -7.36 4.89
C GLU A 807 -7.79 -6.59 6.11
N ARG A 808 -9.04 -6.14 6.03
CA ARG A 808 -9.71 -5.47 7.13
C ARG A 808 -9.87 -6.39 8.35
N ASP A 809 -10.36 -7.60 8.15
CA ASP A 809 -10.65 -8.53 9.24
C ASP A 809 -9.35 -8.98 9.91
N GLU A 810 -8.28 -9.16 9.15
CA GLU A 810 -6.94 -9.44 9.65
C GLU A 810 -6.39 -8.27 10.47
N ALA A 811 -6.47 -7.03 9.94
CA ALA A 811 -6.05 -5.82 10.65
C ALA A 811 -6.80 -5.61 11.96
N VAL A 812 -8.13 -5.78 11.94
CA VAL A 812 -8.97 -5.68 13.15
C VAL A 812 -8.63 -6.80 14.14
N GLY A 813 -8.42 -8.02 13.66
CA GLY A 813 -8.02 -9.16 14.49
C GLY A 813 -6.69 -8.91 15.23
N LYS A 814 -5.66 -8.43 14.51
CA LYS A 814 -4.35 -8.06 15.07
C LYS A 814 -4.47 -6.94 16.11
N LEU A 815 -5.30 -5.93 15.85
CA LEU A 815 -5.56 -4.84 16.79
C LEU A 815 -6.20 -5.37 18.08
N LEU A 816 -7.25 -6.18 17.96
CA LEU A 816 -8.00 -6.71 19.11
C LEU A 816 -7.17 -7.68 19.95
N ALA A 817 -6.21 -8.38 19.40
CA ALA A 817 -5.34 -9.30 20.12
C ALA A 817 -4.59 -8.63 21.30
N SER A 818 -4.18 -7.37 21.14
CA SER A 818 -3.48 -6.59 22.16
C SER A 818 -4.41 -5.89 23.15
N VAL A 819 -5.69 -5.66 22.79
CA VAL A 819 -6.64 -4.86 23.59
C VAL A 819 -6.92 -5.49 24.94
N VAL A 820 -7.08 -6.81 25.04
CA VAL A 820 -7.43 -7.50 26.30
C VAL A 820 -6.36 -7.27 27.38
N LEU A 821 -5.08 -7.44 27.02
CA LEU A 821 -3.97 -7.23 27.95
C LEU A 821 -3.91 -5.77 28.41
N LEU A 822 -4.13 -4.84 27.52
CA LEU A 822 -4.05 -3.40 27.81
C LEU A 822 -5.25 -2.91 28.64
N VAL A 823 -6.44 -3.46 28.43
CA VAL A 823 -7.60 -3.22 29.29
C VAL A 823 -7.31 -3.69 30.73
N ILE A 824 -6.70 -4.86 30.89
CA ILE A 824 -6.26 -5.34 32.22
C ILE A 824 -5.25 -4.38 32.86
N ALA A 825 -4.25 -3.92 32.09
CA ALA A 825 -3.26 -2.95 32.56
C ALA A 825 -3.90 -1.61 32.94
N MET A 826 -4.87 -1.14 32.14
CA MET A 826 -5.63 0.09 32.41
C MET A 826 -6.48 -0.08 33.70
N VAL A 827 -7.17 -1.21 33.88
CA VAL A 827 -7.89 -1.54 35.12
C VAL A 827 -6.94 -1.50 36.32
N ALA A 828 -5.80 -2.18 36.23
CA ALA A 828 -4.79 -2.19 37.28
C ALA A 828 -4.33 -0.76 37.64
N THR A 829 -4.07 0.09 36.63
CA THR A 829 -3.67 1.49 36.86
C THR A 829 -4.72 2.27 37.64
N VAL A 830 -5.99 2.14 37.28
CA VAL A 830 -7.09 2.85 37.95
C VAL A 830 -7.31 2.29 39.37
N VAL A 831 -7.23 0.96 39.55
CA VAL A 831 -7.33 0.33 40.86
C VAL A 831 -6.22 0.80 41.80
N LEU A 832 -4.97 0.88 41.28
CA LEU A 832 -3.82 1.38 42.05
C LEU A 832 -3.98 2.86 42.42
N ALA A 833 -4.51 3.68 41.48
CA ALA A 833 -4.70 5.12 41.71
C ALA A 833 -5.76 5.40 42.80
N PHE A 834 -6.87 4.64 42.81
CA PHE A 834 -7.99 4.83 43.75
C PHE A 834 -8.01 3.84 44.91
N ASN A 835 -7.14 2.85 44.93
CA ASN A 835 -7.13 1.74 45.90
C ASN A 835 -8.53 1.11 46.11
N SER A 836 -9.29 0.95 45.01
CA SER A 836 -10.69 0.48 45.04
C SER A 836 -11.17 -0.10 43.73
N PHE A 837 -11.57 -1.36 43.72
CA PHE A 837 -12.20 -2.00 42.55
C PHE A 837 -13.56 -1.37 42.17
N ARG A 838 -14.35 -0.90 43.13
CA ARG A 838 -15.65 -0.27 42.86
C ARG A 838 -15.50 1.05 42.10
N ARG A 839 -14.51 1.88 42.49
CA ARG A 839 -14.21 3.15 41.82
C ARG A 839 -13.66 2.90 40.42
N ALA A 840 -12.78 1.93 40.27
CA ALA A 840 -12.30 1.51 38.98
C ALA A 840 -13.45 1.04 38.06
N ALA A 841 -14.37 0.24 38.53
CA ALA A 841 -15.53 -0.19 37.76
C ALA A 841 -16.40 0.97 37.27
N ILE A 842 -16.62 2.02 38.10
CA ILE A 842 -17.32 3.24 37.66
C ILE A 842 -16.63 3.89 36.45
N VAL A 843 -15.30 4.01 36.51
CA VAL A 843 -14.47 4.59 35.44
C VAL A 843 -14.58 3.76 34.17
N PHE A 844 -14.53 2.45 34.26
CA PHE A 844 -14.60 1.54 33.10
C PHE A 844 -15.96 1.48 32.47
N ILE A 845 -17.05 1.50 33.25
CA ILE A 845 -18.40 1.55 32.68
C ILE A 845 -18.61 2.87 31.94
N ALA A 846 -18.08 4.00 32.43
CA ALA A 846 -18.11 5.28 31.72
C ALA A 846 -17.29 5.24 30.42
N GLY A 847 -16.12 4.57 30.43
CA GLY A 847 -15.33 4.33 29.21
C GLY A 847 -16.08 3.49 28.17
N ALA A 848 -16.75 2.43 28.58
CA ALA A 848 -17.60 1.61 27.70
C ALA A 848 -18.77 2.43 27.08
N GLN A 849 -19.35 3.35 27.84
CA GLN A 849 -20.38 4.26 27.30
C GLN A 849 -19.82 5.21 26.25
N ALA A 850 -18.58 5.65 26.39
CA ALA A 850 -17.93 6.53 25.41
C ALA A 850 -17.81 5.87 24.02
N MET A 851 -17.61 4.54 23.96
CA MET A 851 -17.64 3.79 22.70
C MET A 851 -18.98 3.96 21.97
N GLY A 852 -20.09 3.75 22.68
CA GLY A 852 -21.42 3.95 22.12
C GLY A 852 -21.70 5.40 21.68
N MET A 853 -21.14 6.37 22.43
CA MET A 853 -21.24 7.79 22.06
C MET A 853 -20.43 8.13 20.81
N GLY A 854 -19.27 7.50 20.60
CA GLY A 854 -18.50 7.61 19.36
C GLY A 854 -19.30 7.10 18.15
N ILE A 855 -20.01 5.97 18.30
CA ILE A 855 -20.88 5.42 17.24
C ILE A 855 -22.06 6.37 16.96
N VAL A 856 -22.70 6.95 17.99
CA VAL A 856 -23.75 7.96 17.80
C VAL A 856 -23.22 9.19 17.08
N ALA A 857 -22.01 9.66 17.42
CA ALA A 857 -21.38 10.78 16.72
C ALA A 857 -21.12 10.46 15.24
N LEU A 858 -20.68 9.23 14.95
CA LEU A 858 -20.49 8.74 13.58
C LEU A 858 -21.82 8.71 12.79
N LEU A 859 -22.88 8.16 13.37
CA LEU A 859 -24.22 8.16 12.77
C LEU A 859 -24.71 9.58 12.45
N MET A 860 -24.41 10.54 13.33
CA MET A 860 -24.78 11.95 13.10
C MET A 860 -23.97 12.61 12.00
N SER A 861 -22.73 12.18 11.79
CA SER A 861 -21.82 12.75 10.76
C SER A 861 -22.01 12.11 9.39
N GLY A 862 -22.69 10.94 9.29
CA GLY A 862 -23.00 10.28 8.02
C GLY A 862 -21.79 9.64 7.32
N HIS A 863 -20.69 9.38 8.04
CA HIS A 863 -19.51 8.71 7.49
C HIS A 863 -19.58 7.20 7.67
N ALA A 864 -18.90 6.46 6.78
CA ALA A 864 -18.76 5.01 6.89
C ALA A 864 -17.90 4.62 8.10
N PHE A 865 -18.20 3.47 8.71
CA PHE A 865 -17.42 2.89 9.81
C PHE A 865 -16.16 2.23 9.25
N GLY A 866 -14.99 2.81 9.52
CA GLY A 866 -13.72 2.36 9.00
C GLY A 866 -12.65 2.12 10.08
N PHE A 867 -11.50 1.60 9.68
CA PHE A 867 -10.38 1.30 10.57
C PHE A 867 -9.92 2.53 11.37
N VAL A 868 -9.83 3.69 10.72
CA VAL A 868 -9.41 4.96 11.36
C VAL A 868 -10.42 5.40 12.44
N ILE A 869 -11.70 5.08 12.25
CA ILE A 869 -12.75 5.37 13.24
C ILE A 869 -12.63 4.46 14.45
N ILE A 870 -12.24 3.18 14.26
CA ILE A 870 -11.95 2.27 15.38
C ILE A 870 -10.83 2.85 16.24
N VAL A 871 -9.75 3.32 15.62
CA VAL A 871 -8.63 4.03 16.27
C VAL A 871 -9.13 5.27 17.03
N GLY A 872 -10.02 6.06 16.39
CA GLY A 872 -10.66 7.24 17.01
C GLY A 872 -11.50 6.90 18.24
N ILE A 873 -12.33 5.85 18.16
CA ILE A 873 -13.15 5.40 19.29
C ILE A 873 -12.27 4.90 20.44
N MET A 874 -11.17 4.20 20.17
CA MET A 874 -10.21 3.80 21.22
C MET A 874 -9.61 5.01 21.93
N GLY A 875 -9.17 6.02 21.16
CA GLY A 875 -8.70 7.30 21.72
C GLY A 875 -9.79 8.00 22.53
N LEU A 876 -11.03 8.04 22.02
CA LEU A 876 -12.18 8.63 22.71
C LEU A 876 -12.45 7.97 24.07
N VAL A 877 -12.35 6.64 24.18
CA VAL A 877 -12.49 5.90 25.45
C VAL A 877 -11.44 6.38 26.44
N GLY A 878 -10.17 6.49 26.02
CA GLY A 878 -9.08 6.98 26.89
C GLY A 878 -9.31 8.41 27.41
N VAL A 879 -9.85 9.28 26.57
CA VAL A 879 -10.13 10.68 26.93
C VAL A 879 -11.37 10.80 27.82
N ALA A 880 -12.42 10.06 27.51
CA ALA A 880 -13.69 10.12 28.26
C ALA A 880 -13.53 9.63 29.72
N ILE A 881 -12.63 8.64 29.95
CA ILE A 881 -12.28 8.14 31.27
C ILE A 881 -11.72 9.27 32.16
N ASN A 882 -10.98 10.24 31.60
CA ASN A 882 -10.40 11.35 32.37
C ASN A 882 -11.45 12.17 33.09
N ALA A 883 -12.57 12.49 32.44
CA ALA A 883 -13.66 13.25 33.07
C ALA A 883 -14.24 12.51 34.30
N THR A 884 -14.39 11.18 34.15
CA THR A 884 -14.89 10.32 35.26
C THR A 884 -13.89 10.20 36.37
N ILE A 885 -12.58 10.04 36.09
CA ILE A 885 -11.51 10.02 37.11
C ILE A 885 -11.55 11.31 37.96
N ILE A 886 -11.68 12.47 37.30
CA ILE A 886 -11.74 13.77 37.99
C ILE A 886 -12.97 13.88 38.88
N ILE A 887 -14.16 13.44 38.43
CA ILE A 887 -15.38 13.45 39.23
C ILE A 887 -15.24 12.53 40.46
N VAL A 888 -14.72 11.31 40.28
CA VAL A 888 -14.54 10.34 41.36
C VAL A 888 -13.50 10.85 42.38
N ALA A 889 -12.37 11.40 41.91
CA ALA A 889 -11.36 11.99 42.79
C ALA A 889 -11.90 13.18 43.59
N ALA A 890 -12.68 14.08 42.95
CA ALA A 890 -13.30 15.19 43.65
C ALA A 890 -14.32 14.79 44.73
N PHE A 891 -15.03 13.65 44.54
CA PHE A 891 -15.89 13.10 45.58
C PHE A 891 -15.10 12.46 46.73
N ASP A 892 -13.96 11.86 46.43
CA ASP A 892 -13.09 11.26 47.46
C ASP A 892 -12.38 12.28 48.33
N ASP A 893 -12.10 13.48 47.79
CA ASP A 893 -11.44 14.57 48.48
C ASP A 893 -12.38 15.28 49.45
N ASP A 894 -13.72 15.26 49.22
CA ASP A 894 -14.72 15.85 50.14
C ASP A 894 -15.29 14.77 51.09
N PRO A 895 -15.05 14.86 52.41
CA PRO A 895 -15.48 13.86 53.39
C PRO A 895 -17.00 13.62 53.42
N ALA A 896 -17.81 14.66 53.15
CA ALA A 896 -19.26 14.54 53.18
C ALA A 896 -19.77 13.93 51.86
N ALA A 897 -19.22 14.34 50.70
CA ALA A 897 -19.51 13.74 49.43
C ALA A 897 -19.09 12.26 49.35
N ARG A 898 -17.97 11.90 49.94
CA ARG A 898 -17.49 10.52 50.09
C ARG A 898 -18.46 9.63 50.89
N GLN A 899 -19.20 10.19 51.85
CA GLN A 899 -20.24 9.49 52.60
C GLN A 899 -21.60 9.47 51.92
N GLY A 900 -21.71 10.10 50.73
CA GLY A 900 -22.94 10.14 49.90
C GLY A 900 -23.94 11.23 50.27
N ASP A 901 -23.48 12.27 50.99
CA ASP A 901 -24.31 13.44 51.22
C ASP A 901 -24.66 14.12 49.88
N MET A 902 -25.93 14.22 49.59
CA MET A 902 -26.43 14.70 48.32
C MET A 902 -26.10 16.18 48.06
N ASP A 903 -26.15 17.02 49.14
CA ASP A 903 -25.90 18.46 49.00
C ASP A 903 -24.38 18.73 48.81
N ALA A 904 -23.51 17.92 49.49
CA ALA A 904 -22.06 17.96 49.30
C ALA A 904 -21.69 17.49 47.87
N MET A 905 -22.20 16.37 47.40
CA MET A 905 -22.00 15.89 46.02
C MET A 905 -22.48 16.90 44.97
N LEU A 906 -23.65 17.51 45.20
CA LEU A 906 -24.17 18.60 44.33
C LEU A 906 -23.25 19.82 44.33
N ALA A 907 -22.69 20.19 45.48
CA ALA A 907 -21.76 21.32 45.60
C ALA A 907 -20.44 21.06 44.86
N VAL A 908 -19.88 19.85 45.00
CA VAL A 908 -18.65 19.42 44.34
C VAL A 908 -18.83 19.46 42.80
N ILE A 909 -19.88 18.81 42.26
CA ILE A 909 -20.11 18.78 40.83
C ILE A 909 -20.49 20.13 40.25
N SER A 910 -21.39 20.89 40.90
CA SER A 910 -21.83 22.21 40.38
C SER A 910 -20.81 23.34 40.60
N GLY A 911 -19.71 23.05 41.28
CA GLY A 911 -18.64 23.97 41.64
C GLY A 911 -17.46 24.00 40.68
N PRO A 912 -16.22 23.84 41.21
CA PRO A 912 -15.00 23.89 40.40
C PRO A 912 -14.90 22.75 39.36
N THR A 913 -15.33 21.55 39.76
CA THR A 913 -15.24 20.32 38.96
C THR A 913 -15.92 20.45 37.60
N SER A 914 -17.18 20.94 37.57
CA SER A 914 -17.89 21.11 36.29
C SER A 914 -17.23 22.15 35.39
N ARG A 915 -16.75 23.25 35.95
CA ARG A 915 -16.07 24.31 35.17
C ARG A 915 -14.82 23.74 34.52
N HIS A 916 -14.09 22.93 35.26
CA HIS A 916 -12.89 22.27 34.80
C HIS A 916 -13.20 21.34 33.62
N ILE A 917 -14.07 20.34 33.80
CA ILE A 917 -14.42 19.34 32.79
C ILE A 917 -14.99 19.99 31.53
N VAL A 918 -15.88 21.01 31.70
CA VAL A 918 -16.44 21.72 30.54
C VAL A 918 -15.35 22.47 29.77
N SER A 919 -14.42 23.13 30.51
CA SER A 919 -13.31 23.84 29.85
C SER A 919 -12.43 22.90 29.06
N THR A 920 -12.03 21.76 29.64
CA THR A 920 -11.17 20.75 28.96
C THR A 920 -11.89 20.15 27.76
N THR A 921 -13.17 19.76 27.90
CA THR A 921 -13.95 19.20 26.80
C THR A 921 -14.08 20.19 25.62
N ILE A 922 -14.36 21.47 25.89
CA ILE A 922 -14.47 22.49 24.82
C ILE A 922 -13.12 22.76 24.18
N THR A 923 -12.03 22.79 24.93
CA THR A 923 -10.67 22.99 24.40
C THR A 923 -10.22 21.80 23.55
N THR A 924 -10.53 20.57 23.98
CA THR A 924 -10.22 19.36 23.20
C THR A 924 -11.04 19.32 21.92
N PHE A 925 -12.35 19.60 21.99
CA PHE A 925 -13.18 19.72 20.80
C PHE A 925 -12.66 20.78 19.82
N ALA A 926 -12.29 21.95 20.34
CA ALA A 926 -11.74 23.03 19.52
C ALA A 926 -10.40 22.68 18.88
N GLY A 927 -9.56 21.94 19.58
CA GLY A 927 -8.30 21.43 19.01
C GLY A 927 -8.49 20.51 17.81
N LEU A 928 -9.63 19.81 17.74
CA LEU A 928 -9.98 18.92 16.64
C LEU A 928 -10.68 19.62 15.46
N ILE A 929 -11.18 20.86 15.63
CA ILE A 929 -11.90 21.59 14.55
C ILE A 929 -11.09 21.69 13.26
N PRO A 930 -9.77 22.00 13.26
CA PRO A 930 -9.00 22.06 12.02
C PRO A 930 -9.02 20.76 11.25
N LEU A 931 -8.94 19.60 11.93
CA LEU A 931 -9.05 18.29 11.31
C LEU A 931 -10.47 17.95 10.85
N MET A 932 -11.52 18.48 11.53
CA MET A 932 -12.92 18.27 11.13
C MET A 932 -13.24 18.97 9.81
N VAL A 933 -12.57 20.09 9.51
CA VAL A 933 -12.78 20.90 8.31
C VAL A 933 -11.67 20.71 7.28
N ALA A 934 -10.69 19.89 7.55
CA ALA A 934 -9.61 19.59 6.62
C ALA A 934 -10.18 18.98 5.33
N ALA A 935 -9.53 19.25 4.21
CA ALA A 935 -9.83 18.55 2.98
C ALA A 935 -9.44 17.08 3.09
N GLY A 936 -10.21 16.20 2.43
CA GLY A 936 -9.90 14.78 2.31
C GLY A 936 -10.78 13.83 3.11
N GLY A 937 -10.71 12.54 2.76
CA GLY A 937 -11.59 11.49 3.28
C GLY A 937 -11.14 10.87 4.62
N LEU A 938 -9.89 11.07 5.06
CA LEU A 938 -9.32 10.32 6.18
C LEU A 938 -9.55 10.99 7.55
N TRP A 939 -9.31 12.29 7.67
CA TRP A 939 -9.25 12.99 8.96
C TRP A 939 -10.58 13.55 9.46
N PRO A 940 -11.47 14.10 8.62
CA PRO A 940 -12.77 14.61 9.08
C PRO A 940 -13.61 13.55 9.80
N PRO A 941 -13.77 12.30 9.29
CA PRO A 941 -14.50 11.25 9.99
C PRO A 941 -13.92 10.91 11.36
N PHE A 942 -12.59 10.79 11.46
CA PHE A 942 -11.89 10.56 12.71
C PHE A 942 -12.15 11.70 13.72
N ALA A 943 -11.86 12.94 13.30
CA ALA A 943 -11.96 14.10 14.19
C ALA A 943 -13.41 14.38 14.63
N GLN A 944 -14.39 14.19 13.75
CA GLN A 944 -15.81 14.35 14.07
C GLN A 944 -16.28 13.27 15.04
N THR A 945 -15.91 12.00 14.84
CA THR A 945 -16.23 10.90 15.75
C THR A 945 -15.67 11.15 17.14
N VAL A 946 -14.38 11.52 17.23
CA VAL A 946 -13.73 11.79 18.54
C VAL A 946 -14.31 13.05 19.17
N GLY A 947 -14.45 14.15 18.44
CA GLY A 947 -14.88 15.43 18.97
C GLY A 947 -16.34 15.44 19.43
N PHE A 948 -17.28 15.05 18.56
CA PHE A 948 -18.69 14.96 18.95
C PHE A 948 -18.92 13.83 19.97
N GLY A 949 -18.22 12.70 19.82
CA GLY A 949 -18.24 11.61 20.79
C GLY A 949 -17.80 12.07 22.18
N LEU A 950 -16.75 12.90 22.28
CA LEU A 950 -16.27 13.47 23.52
C LEU A 950 -17.31 14.41 24.19
N LEU A 951 -17.94 15.27 23.39
CA LEU A 951 -19.03 16.15 23.91
C LEU A 951 -20.16 15.31 24.53
N LEU A 952 -20.60 14.28 23.79
CA LEU A 952 -21.68 13.39 24.25
C LEU A 952 -21.26 12.56 25.47
N ALA A 953 -20.06 11.99 25.46
CA ALA A 953 -19.52 11.20 26.56
C ALA A 953 -19.35 12.04 27.84
N THR A 954 -18.90 13.29 27.72
CA THR A 954 -18.77 14.21 28.85
C THR A 954 -20.15 14.55 29.44
N LEU A 955 -21.13 14.79 28.58
CA LEU A 955 -22.51 15.03 29.02
C LEU A 955 -23.04 13.84 29.83
N VAL A 956 -22.85 12.64 29.33
CA VAL A 956 -23.25 11.39 30.03
C VAL A 956 -22.51 11.22 31.34
N SER A 957 -21.20 11.47 31.39
CA SER A 957 -20.38 11.33 32.58
C SER A 957 -20.86 12.23 33.73
N PHE A 958 -21.38 13.44 33.45
CA PHE A 958 -21.93 14.34 34.48
C PHE A 958 -23.15 13.76 35.21
N PHE A 959 -23.93 12.93 34.52
CA PHE A 959 -25.14 12.33 35.15
C PHE A 959 -24.92 10.89 35.59
N PHE A 960 -24.22 10.12 34.83
CA PHE A 960 -23.97 8.70 35.13
C PHE A 960 -23.05 8.48 36.34
N THR A 961 -21.89 9.16 36.34
CA THR A 961 -20.85 8.96 37.37
C THR A 961 -21.35 9.27 38.79
N PRO A 962 -22.02 10.41 39.03
CA PRO A 962 -22.57 10.69 40.37
C PRO A 962 -23.66 9.73 40.82
N ALA A 963 -24.54 9.31 39.90
CA ALA A 963 -25.59 8.35 40.19
C ALA A 963 -25.02 7.01 40.65
N LEU A 964 -24.06 6.48 39.87
CA LEU A 964 -23.41 5.20 40.16
C LEU A 964 -22.52 5.25 41.43
N TYR A 965 -21.79 6.37 41.60
CA TYR A 965 -20.97 6.57 42.81
C TYR A 965 -21.82 6.55 44.08
N ARG A 966 -22.97 7.23 44.08
CA ARG A 966 -23.91 7.25 45.19
C ARG A 966 -24.45 5.86 45.52
N LEU A 967 -24.80 5.06 44.51
CA LEU A 967 -25.32 3.70 44.69
C LEU A 967 -24.27 2.71 45.21
N TRP A 968 -23.06 2.78 44.73
CA TRP A 968 -22.07 1.72 44.97
C TRP A 968 -21.07 2.05 46.07
N VAL A 969 -20.67 3.28 46.23
CA VAL A 969 -19.60 3.69 47.16
C VAL A 969 -20.20 4.25 48.44
N ALA A 970 -21.21 5.10 48.31
CA ALA A 970 -21.81 5.75 49.46
C ALA A 970 -22.71 4.80 50.28
N SER A 971 -23.40 3.85 49.66
CA SER A 971 -24.22 2.84 50.36
C SER A 971 -23.42 1.87 51.24
N SER A 972 -22.16 1.68 50.97
CA SER A 972 -21.29 0.74 51.71
C SER A 972 -20.53 1.38 52.89
N GLY A 973 -20.57 2.72 53.00
CA GLY A 973 -19.99 3.43 54.16
C GLY A 973 -20.83 3.32 55.43
N GLY A 974 -22.08 2.87 55.34
CA GLY A 974 -22.98 2.68 56.48
C GLY A 974 -22.86 1.35 57.23
N GLU A 975 -22.23 0.33 56.61
CA GLU A 975 -22.11 -1.01 57.25
C GLU A 975 -20.80 -1.24 58.02
N GLY A 976 -19.82 -0.31 57.93
CA GLY A 976 -18.49 -0.46 58.56
C GLY A 976 -18.33 0.21 59.92
N SER A 977 -19.38 0.81 60.51
CA SER A 977 -19.29 1.48 61.84
C SER A 977 -19.96 0.70 63.00
N GLN A 978 -20.29 -0.57 62.80
CA GLN A 978 -20.77 -1.48 63.87
C GLN A 978 -19.99 -2.82 63.82
N THR A 979 -18.69 -2.79 64.02
CA THR A 979 -17.92 -3.89 64.63
C THR A 979 -16.65 -3.33 65.25
#